data_d92beaefaf547c77a45bb094f0237e58
#
_entry.id   d92beaefaf547c77a45bb094f0237e58
#
_cell.length_a   1.000
_cell.length_b   1.000
_cell.length_c   1.000
_cell.angle_alpha   90.00
_cell.angle_beta   90.00
_cell.angle_gamma   90.00
#
_symmetry.space_group_name_H-M   'P 1'
#
loop_
_entity.id
_entity.type
_entity.pdbx_description
1 polymer ?
#
loop_
_entity_poly.entity_id
_entity_poly.type
_entity_poly.pdbx_seq_one_letter_code
_entity_poly.pdbx_strand_id
1 'polypeptide(L)'
;MFISSKRLRERNTFFREDGTPLQYTLVNTKDWCKNEYEVINQLRMNTRNSFQRYDVIILINGLPIVQIELKDHGISPRRAMQQIIDYKNDVGNGYTNSLLCFMQLFVVSNQSRTYYFTNNNNQHFNFNADEQFLPVYQWADENNNKISNLEDFSELFLAKCKLGKMISRYMVLVASEQKLLIMRPYQIYAVNAIMNCITENRGNGYIWHTTGSGKTLTSFKASTLLKDNEDIEKCMFVVDRKDLDKQTREEFNKFQDGCVEENTNTDSLVERMLSDDYADKIIVTTIQKLGIALDPKNRNNYYEDLLSLKDKRIVFIFDECHRSQFGENHKAIKEFFPKAQLFGFTGTPIFEENATYTQITGEQAQYKTTKDVFQKQLHSYTITNAIDDNNVLRFHVDYFKPEESDCLQSEAHRKRAIAETIIKKHKAVTSDYRFNALFATSSINDAIDYYNILKTIIQNGEDLNIACVFSPPAEGNKDIMQIQEDLEQERKDNEIEPDKKKKALETIIKDYNKQYDTNYSISEFDAYYQDLQQRIKNQKYSNSDYARKNKIDIVIVVDMLLTGFDSKYLNTLYVDKNLKHHGLIQAFSRTNRILNDTKPYGNILDFRGQQEAVDTAIALFSGEKDPEQARQIWLVESAEVINKKYKQAISELRDFMSSYNLDFKPSEVVNLKGDEAKAGFINCFKEVQRYKTQLSQYTDFEQPLIVSEAQADYGLSNELSEDELSAFRCVYLDLAHELKLKRDNNKKEYTDPIIENLDFEFVLFSSALIDYDYIMNIIAQYTSSPSKIKLTKEQLISLVASNANLIDERNDIIAYIESLEGVNGRTEQEIKEGYNVFKNEKFAKELMNIADRHKLSVASLQSFVKNIVDRKIFDGDKLSELVAPLDLGWKDRTKKETAIMTDLIPLLKRMAEGQKISGLSAYE
;
A
#
# COMPACT_ATOMS: atom_id res chain seq x y z
N MET A 1 21.30 -8.83 8.17
CA MET A 1 19.98 -9.26 8.68
C MET A 1 19.34 -10.34 7.80
N PHE A 2 19.09 -10.12 6.51
CA PHE A 2 18.49 -11.14 5.62
C PHE A 2 19.27 -12.48 5.64
N ILE A 3 20.59 -12.43 5.45
CA ILE A 3 21.47 -13.63 5.50
C ILE A 3 21.39 -14.31 6.87
N SER A 4 21.40 -13.55 7.97
CA SER A 4 21.30 -14.09 9.33
C SER A 4 19.94 -14.75 9.57
N SER A 5 18.84 -14.15 9.09
CA SER A 5 17.50 -14.73 9.17
C SER A 5 17.39 -16.03 8.35
N LYS A 6 18.01 -16.09 7.18
CA LYS A 6 18.08 -17.29 6.37
C LYS A 6 18.87 -18.39 7.10
N ARG A 7 20.07 -18.08 7.59
CA ARG A 7 20.92 -19.02 8.36
C ARG A 7 20.25 -19.57 9.62
N LEU A 8 19.42 -18.74 10.29
CA LEU A 8 18.68 -19.18 11.47
C LEU A 8 17.67 -20.28 11.15
N ARG A 9 17.04 -20.24 9.96
CA ARG A 9 15.93 -21.12 9.57
C ARG A 9 16.36 -22.35 8.77
N GLU A 10 17.51 -22.27 8.11
CA GLU A 10 17.97 -23.31 7.20
C GLU A 10 19.08 -24.19 7.80
N ARG A 11 19.33 -25.30 7.15
CA ARG A 11 20.49 -26.14 7.42
C ARG A 11 21.71 -25.45 6.82
N ASN A 12 22.74 -25.25 7.62
CA ASN A 12 23.99 -24.61 7.23
C ASN A 12 25.08 -25.63 7.03
N THR A 13 26.06 -25.34 6.17
CA THR A 13 27.26 -26.18 5.93
C THR A 13 28.50 -25.44 6.41
N PHE A 14 29.28 -26.13 7.23
CA PHE A 14 30.62 -25.71 7.63
C PHE A 14 31.62 -26.74 7.07
N PHE A 15 32.68 -26.26 6.47
CA PHE A 15 33.78 -27.14 6.01
C PHE A 15 34.88 -27.16 7.09
N ARG A 16 35.21 -28.35 7.56
CA ARG A 16 36.30 -28.56 8.50
C ARG A 16 37.62 -28.30 7.81
N GLU A 17 38.71 -28.21 8.58
CA GLU A 17 40.05 -28.01 8.06
C GLU A 17 40.49 -29.13 7.05
N ASP A 18 39.95 -30.33 7.24
CA ASP A 18 40.18 -31.50 6.35
C ASP A 18 39.28 -31.48 5.07
N GLY A 19 38.47 -30.43 4.88
CA GLY A 19 37.56 -30.28 3.76
C GLY A 19 36.23 -31.04 3.90
N THR A 20 36.00 -31.75 5.00
CA THR A 20 34.75 -32.49 5.20
C THR A 20 33.59 -31.53 5.57
N PRO A 21 32.41 -31.66 4.92
CA PRO A 21 31.26 -30.81 5.23
C PRO A 21 30.60 -31.27 6.54
N LEU A 22 30.34 -30.30 7.43
CA LEU A 22 29.50 -30.47 8.62
C LEU A 22 28.19 -29.75 8.40
N GLN A 23 27.10 -30.48 8.42
CA GLN A 23 25.75 -29.91 8.39
C GLN A 23 25.26 -29.59 9.81
N TYR A 24 24.80 -28.35 10.03
CA TYR A 24 24.32 -27.91 11.33
C TYR A 24 23.11 -26.99 11.20
N THR A 25 22.34 -26.86 12.28
CA THR A 25 21.24 -25.89 12.44
C THR A 25 21.52 -25.05 13.68
N LEU A 26 21.24 -23.76 13.60
CA LEU A 26 21.42 -22.85 14.73
C LEU A 26 20.31 -23.01 15.79
N VAL A 27 19.11 -23.33 15.33
CA VAL A 27 17.95 -23.58 16.18
C VAL A 27 17.19 -24.81 15.69
N ASN A 28 16.55 -25.53 16.61
CA ASN A 28 15.65 -26.62 16.26
C ASN A 28 14.29 -26.05 15.85
N THR A 29 14.03 -25.99 14.54
CA THR A 29 12.79 -25.43 14.00
C THR A 29 11.62 -26.42 14.01
N LYS A 30 11.90 -27.74 14.16
CA LYS A 30 10.87 -28.79 14.23
C LYS A 30 10.29 -28.90 15.64
N ASP A 31 11.15 -28.87 16.64
CA ASP A 31 10.78 -29.01 18.07
C ASP A 31 11.41 -27.87 18.87
N TRP A 32 10.67 -26.76 19.02
CA TRP A 32 11.16 -25.57 19.69
C TRP A 32 11.43 -25.78 21.18
N CYS A 33 10.79 -26.77 21.81
CA CYS A 33 11.01 -27.10 23.23
C CYS A 33 12.44 -27.67 23.48
N LYS A 34 13.14 -28.10 22.45
CA LYS A 34 14.53 -28.57 22.51
C LYS A 34 15.58 -27.46 22.44
N ASN A 35 15.17 -26.24 22.23
CA ASN A 35 16.07 -25.09 22.28
C ASN A 35 16.20 -24.56 23.71
N GLU A 36 17.36 -24.01 24.02
CA GLU A 36 17.57 -23.25 25.27
C GLU A 36 17.10 -21.81 25.10
N TYR A 37 16.37 -21.32 26.11
CA TYR A 37 15.88 -19.95 26.14
C TYR A 37 16.47 -19.23 27.35
N GLU A 38 17.09 -18.09 27.09
CA GLU A 38 17.69 -17.25 28.11
C GLU A 38 17.14 -15.83 27.99
N VAL A 39 17.04 -15.12 29.11
CA VAL A 39 16.61 -13.73 29.16
C VAL A 39 17.72 -12.89 29.81
N ILE A 40 18.19 -11.91 29.07
CA ILE A 40 19.17 -10.95 29.56
C ILE A 40 18.45 -9.62 29.78
N ASN A 41 18.52 -9.05 30.97
CA ASN A 41 18.02 -7.71 31.24
C ASN A 41 19.19 -6.72 31.37
N GLN A 42 18.95 -5.47 31.00
CA GLN A 42 19.87 -4.37 31.16
C GLN A 42 21.27 -4.62 30.53
N LEU A 43 21.28 -5.29 29.35
CA LEU A 43 22.52 -5.53 28.62
C LEU A 43 23.19 -4.21 28.24
N ARG A 44 24.42 -4.00 28.65
CA ARG A 44 25.20 -2.82 28.30
C ARG A 44 26.27 -3.17 27.29
N MET A 45 26.30 -2.46 26.18
CA MET A 45 27.33 -2.56 25.16
C MET A 45 28.04 -1.21 25.06
N ASN A 46 29.25 -1.16 25.62
CA ASN A 46 30.03 0.07 25.65
C ASN A 46 31.26 -0.10 24.75
N THR A 47 31.38 0.76 23.74
CA THR A 47 32.59 0.95 22.97
C THR A 47 33.15 2.36 23.27
N ARG A 48 34.34 2.72 22.74
CA ARG A 48 34.93 4.03 22.96
C ARG A 48 34.04 5.22 22.61
N ASN A 49 33.11 5.02 21.63
CA ASN A 49 32.27 6.09 21.06
C ASN A 49 30.77 5.82 21.18
N SER A 50 30.34 4.78 21.86
CA SER A 50 28.93 4.37 21.92
C SER A 50 28.62 3.72 23.26
N PHE A 51 27.49 4.12 23.86
CA PHE A 51 26.98 3.58 25.11
C PHE A 51 25.54 3.15 24.89
N GLN A 52 25.31 1.85 24.71
CA GLN A 52 23.98 1.29 24.50
C GLN A 52 23.58 0.45 25.71
N ARG A 53 22.30 0.55 26.06
CA ARG A 53 21.69 -0.24 27.11
C ARG A 53 20.35 -0.75 26.62
N TYR A 54 20.26 -2.06 26.44
CA TYR A 54 19.07 -2.76 26.05
C TYR A 54 18.28 -3.19 27.25
N ASP A 55 16.95 -2.98 27.28
CA ASP A 55 16.16 -3.31 28.45
C ASP A 55 16.03 -4.83 28.63
N VAL A 56 15.54 -5.55 27.62
CA VAL A 56 15.45 -7.01 27.67
C VAL A 56 15.79 -7.63 26.32
N ILE A 57 16.62 -8.67 26.32
CA ILE A 57 16.92 -9.50 25.16
C ILE A 57 16.60 -10.95 25.46
N ILE A 58 15.85 -11.62 24.58
CA ILE A 58 15.62 -13.05 24.63
C ILE A 58 16.58 -13.74 23.67
N LEU A 59 17.35 -14.67 24.20
CA LEU A 59 18.24 -15.52 23.44
C LEU A 59 17.58 -16.89 23.18
N ILE A 60 17.89 -17.47 22.05
CA ILE A 60 17.58 -18.86 21.71
C ILE A 60 18.88 -19.52 21.29
N ASN A 61 19.32 -20.55 22.05
CA ASN A 61 20.63 -21.20 21.91
C ASN A 61 21.80 -20.19 21.89
N GLY A 62 21.75 -19.17 22.75
CA GLY A 62 22.76 -18.13 22.85
C GLY A 62 22.69 -17.05 21.77
N LEU A 63 21.74 -17.13 20.82
CA LEU A 63 21.56 -16.12 19.75
C LEU A 63 20.49 -15.10 20.14
N PRO A 64 20.72 -13.78 20.03
CA PRO A 64 19.75 -12.74 20.33
C PRO A 64 18.65 -12.71 19.26
N ILE A 65 17.44 -13.07 19.62
CA ILE A 65 16.31 -13.24 18.70
C ILE A 65 15.24 -12.17 18.89
N VAL A 66 14.95 -11.77 20.15
CA VAL A 66 13.93 -10.77 20.46
C VAL A 66 14.56 -9.67 21.32
N GLN A 67 14.29 -8.44 20.98
CA GLN A 67 14.59 -7.27 21.81
C GLN A 67 13.28 -6.65 22.30
N ILE A 68 13.20 -6.33 23.58
CA ILE A 68 12.06 -5.68 24.21
C ILE A 68 12.56 -4.36 24.79
N GLU A 69 11.95 -3.25 24.40
CA GLU A 69 12.21 -1.93 24.96
C GLU A 69 11.00 -1.43 25.72
N LEU A 70 11.22 -0.93 26.93
CA LEU A 70 10.18 -0.54 27.85
C LEU A 70 10.19 0.96 28.07
N LYS A 71 9.01 1.53 28.26
CA LYS A 71 8.81 2.93 28.60
C LYS A 71 7.93 3.07 29.82
N ASP A 72 8.04 4.18 30.51
CA ASP A 72 7.16 4.50 31.63
C ASP A 72 5.70 4.63 31.18
N HIS A 73 4.79 4.45 32.11
CA HIS A 73 3.33 4.33 31.85
C HIS A 73 2.74 5.52 31.08
N GLY A 74 3.27 6.73 31.28
CA GLY A 74 2.86 7.96 30.61
C GLY A 74 3.48 8.17 29.22
N ILE A 75 4.45 7.35 28.82
CA ILE A 75 5.20 7.53 27.56
C ILE A 75 4.67 6.56 26.49
N SER A 76 4.48 7.06 25.28
CA SER A 76 4.07 6.21 24.15
C SER A 76 5.14 5.14 23.86
N PRO A 77 4.77 3.85 23.73
CA PRO A 77 5.70 2.78 23.36
C PRO A 77 6.40 3.03 22.02
N ARG A 78 5.80 3.83 21.14
CA ARG A 78 6.39 4.19 19.84
C ARG A 78 7.74 4.91 19.99
N ARG A 79 7.99 5.59 21.12
CA ARG A 79 9.31 6.20 21.42
C ARG A 79 10.43 5.17 21.53
N ALA A 80 10.12 3.97 22.00
CA ALA A 80 11.09 2.89 22.01
C ALA A 80 11.46 2.41 20.60
N MET A 81 10.59 2.60 19.61
CA MET A 81 10.92 2.27 18.21
C MET A 81 12.06 3.13 17.67
N GLN A 82 12.05 4.44 17.96
CA GLN A 82 13.15 5.33 17.57
C GLN A 82 14.46 4.90 18.23
N GLN A 83 14.42 4.56 19.50
CA GLN A 83 15.59 4.05 20.23
C GLN A 83 16.16 2.78 19.57
N ILE A 84 15.30 1.86 19.12
CA ILE A 84 15.71 0.65 18.41
C ILE A 84 16.37 0.99 17.06
N ILE A 85 15.85 1.98 16.32
CA ILE A 85 16.45 2.45 15.07
C ILE A 85 17.85 3.02 15.33
N ASP A 86 18.00 3.85 16.36
CA ASP A 86 19.26 4.44 16.75
C ASP A 86 20.28 3.36 17.14
N TYR A 87 19.88 2.37 17.94
CA TYR A 87 20.74 1.23 18.31
C TYR A 87 21.19 0.41 17.10
N LYS A 88 20.28 0.16 16.19
CA LYS A 88 20.55 -0.63 14.98
C LYS A 88 21.56 0.06 14.07
N ASN A 89 21.48 1.39 13.95
CA ASN A 89 22.28 2.19 13.04
C ASN A 89 23.54 2.78 13.69
N ASP A 90 23.80 2.47 14.96
CA ASP A 90 25.00 2.96 15.67
C ASP A 90 26.29 2.55 14.99
N VAL A 91 27.20 3.49 14.82
CA VAL A 91 28.46 3.27 14.08
C VAL A 91 29.41 2.32 14.82
N GLY A 92 29.36 2.30 16.17
CA GLY A 92 30.26 1.49 16.99
C GLY A 92 29.69 0.09 17.31
N ASN A 93 28.39 0.05 17.67
CA ASN A 93 27.71 -1.14 18.19
C ASN A 93 26.48 -1.57 17.35
N GLY A 94 26.36 -1.09 16.12
CA GLY A 94 25.24 -1.42 15.24
C GLY A 94 25.12 -2.94 15.01
N TYR A 95 23.91 -3.38 14.72
CA TYR A 95 23.58 -4.81 14.65
C TYR A 95 24.32 -5.58 13.56
N THR A 96 24.77 -4.92 12.50
CA THR A 96 25.37 -5.56 11.32
C THR A 96 26.67 -6.32 11.65
N ASN A 97 27.48 -5.80 12.57
CA ASN A 97 28.80 -6.34 12.90
C ASN A 97 28.84 -7.07 14.25
N SER A 98 27.69 -7.43 14.81
CA SER A 98 27.56 -8.09 16.11
C SER A 98 26.60 -9.28 16.02
N LEU A 99 26.51 -10.09 17.08
CA LEU A 99 25.49 -11.16 17.17
C LEU A 99 24.06 -10.63 17.09
N LEU A 100 23.84 -9.32 17.34
CA LEU A 100 22.54 -8.69 17.19
C LEU A 100 22.01 -8.72 15.74
N CYS A 101 22.84 -9.09 14.76
CA CYS A 101 22.38 -9.35 13.40
C CYS A 101 21.36 -10.50 13.30
N PHE A 102 21.27 -11.37 14.31
CA PHE A 102 20.26 -12.44 14.41
C PHE A 102 18.92 -11.97 14.97
N MET A 103 18.81 -10.73 15.46
CA MET A 103 17.56 -10.18 15.94
C MET A 103 16.47 -10.29 14.88
N GLN A 104 15.33 -10.90 15.24
CA GLN A 104 14.21 -11.14 14.33
C GLN A 104 13.02 -10.25 14.67
N LEU A 105 12.78 -10.00 15.94
CA LEU A 105 11.56 -9.42 16.46
C LEU A 105 11.87 -8.33 17.48
N PHE A 106 11.12 -7.26 17.41
CA PHE A 106 11.09 -6.20 18.38
C PHE A 106 9.74 -6.13 19.07
N VAL A 107 9.76 -5.86 20.37
CA VAL A 107 8.59 -5.59 21.20
C VAL A 107 8.81 -4.27 21.90
N VAL A 108 7.81 -3.39 21.87
CA VAL A 108 7.84 -2.11 22.57
C VAL A 108 6.61 -1.99 23.46
N SER A 109 6.78 -1.57 24.71
CA SER A 109 5.69 -1.51 25.66
C SER A 109 5.87 -0.40 26.70
N ASN A 110 4.73 0.11 27.20
CA ASN A 110 4.66 0.95 28.41
C ASN A 110 3.78 0.31 29.49
N GLN A 111 3.76 -1.03 29.56
CA GLN A 111 2.93 -1.89 30.36
C GLN A 111 1.46 -1.96 29.89
N SER A 112 0.79 -0.84 29.64
CA SER A 112 -0.63 -0.81 29.22
C SER A 112 -0.83 -0.99 27.71
N ARG A 113 0.18 -0.67 26.90
CA ARG A 113 0.16 -0.80 25.45
C ARG A 113 1.41 -1.52 24.98
N THR A 114 1.24 -2.60 24.24
CA THR A 114 2.33 -3.44 23.71
C THR A 114 2.18 -3.62 22.22
N TYR A 115 3.27 -3.35 21.49
CA TYR A 115 3.36 -3.54 20.05
C TYR A 115 4.55 -4.44 19.71
N TYR A 116 4.44 -5.14 18.60
CA TYR A 116 5.54 -5.95 18.06
C TYR A 116 5.72 -5.71 16.56
N PHE A 117 6.94 -5.88 16.07
CA PHE A 117 7.30 -5.71 14.66
C PHE A 117 8.60 -6.44 14.33
N THR A 118 8.86 -6.64 13.03
CA THR A 118 10.03 -7.39 12.58
C THR A 118 11.27 -6.53 12.41
N ASN A 119 12.44 -7.12 12.57
CA ASN A 119 13.67 -6.53 12.10
C ASN A 119 13.74 -6.58 10.57
N ASN A 120 14.18 -5.50 9.94
CA ASN A 120 14.37 -5.43 8.49
C ASN A 120 15.68 -4.67 8.16
N ASN A 121 16.10 -4.70 6.89
CA ASN A 121 17.23 -3.88 6.43
C ASN A 121 16.86 -2.37 6.49
N ASN A 122 17.84 -1.48 6.34
CA ASN A 122 17.61 -0.04 6.49
C ASN A 122 16.58 0.51 5.47
N GLN A 123 16.48 -0.09 4.30
CA GLN A 123 15.50 0.31 3.29
C GLN A 123 14.05 0.11 3.76
N HIS A 124 13.79 -0.94 4.55
CA HIS A 124 12.46 -1.29 5.06
C HIS A 124 12.29 -0.97 6.55
N PHE A 125 13.31 -0.44 7.20
CA PHE A 125 13.33 -0.09 8.62
C PHE A 125 13.66 1.40 8.85
N ASN A 126 13.47 2.21 7.84
CA ASN A 126 13.64 3.65 7.90
C ASN A 126 12.25 4.30 8.01
N PHE A 127 11.70 4.29 9.21
CA PHE A 127 10.45 4.95 9.55
C PHE A 127 10.67 5.93 10.70
N ASN A 128 9.82 6.92 10.77
CA ASN A 128 9.78 7.83 11.90
C ASN A 128 8.69 7.34 12.90
N ALA A 129 9.04 7.25 14.18
CA ALA A 129 8.11 6.81 15.23
C ALA A 129 6.87 7.72 15.37
N ASP A 130 6.92 8.92 14.80
CA ASP A 130 5.84 9.91 14.80
C ASP A 130 4.83 9.69 13.65
N GLU A 131 5.07 8.78 12.70
CA GLU A 131 4.14 8.45 11.63
C GLU A 131 2.85 7.79 12.14
N GLN A 132 1.70 8.14 11.54
CA GLN A 132 0.40 7.57 11.92
C GLN A 132 0.32 6.06 11.62
N PHE A 133 0.76 5.65 10.44
CA PHE A 133 0.65 4.29 9.94
C PHE A 133 1.99 3.55 10.00
N LEU A 134 2.37 3.12 11.19
CA LEU A 134 3.60 2.36 11.39
C LEU A 134 3.39 0.86 11.13
N PRO A 135 4.43 0.13 10.67
CA PRO A 135 4.38 -1.31 10.49
C PRO A 135 4.52 -2.06 11.83
N VAL A 136 3.72 -1.67 12.81
CA VAL A 136 3.66 -2.26 14.15
C VAL A 136 2.30 -2.85 14.41
N TYR A 137 2.25 -3.93 15.16
CA TYR A 137 1.05 -4.71 15.39
C TYR A 137 0.81 -4.90 16.88
N GLN A 138 -0.46 -4.91 17.27
CA GLN A 138 -0.88 -5.39 18.58
C GLN A 138 -1.26 -6.88 18.46
N TRP A 139 -1.03 -7.65 19.53
CA TRP A 139 -1.54 -9.00 19.59
C TRP A 139 -3.05 -8.96 19.85
N ALA A 140 -3.77 -9.98 19.39
CA ALA A 140 -5.19 -10.14 19.62
C ALA A 140 -5.54 -11.62 19.85
N ASP A 141 -6.70 -11.89 20.42
CA ASP A 141 -7.26 -13.22 20.53
C ASP A 141 -7.93 -13.69 19.20
N GLU A 142 -8.52 -14.88 19.21
CA GLU A 142 -9.23 -15.45 18.05
C GLU A 142 -10.48 -14.69 17.63
N ASN A 143 -11.03 -13.85 18.52
CA ASN A 143 -12.19 -12.99 18.27
C ASN A 143 -11.80 -11.55 17.90
N ASN A 144 -10.52 -11.31 17.63
CA ASN A 144 -9.91 -10.00 17.33
C ASN A 144 -9.91 -9.00 18.51
N ASN A 145 -10.13 -9.44 19.76
CA ASN A 145 -9.98 -8.57 20.93
C ASN A 145 -8.51 -8.31 21.21
N LYS A 146 -8.12 -7.03 21.31
CA LYS A 146 -6.72 -6.61 21.48
C LYS A 146 -6.18 -6.98 22.86
N ILE A 147 -4.99 -7.55 22.89
CA ILE A 147 -4.23 -7.89 24.08
C ILE A 147 -3.12 -6.85 24.21
N SER A 148 -3.42 -5.77 24.93
CA SER A 148 -2.56 -4.61 25.04
C SER A 148 -1.61 -4.65 26.23
N ASN A 149 -2.01 -5.28 27.34
CA ASN A 149 -1.20 -5.37 28.55
C ASN A 149 0.04 -6.24 28.31
N LEU A 150 1.20 -5.81 28.85
CA LEU A 150 2.47 -6.51 28.67
C LEU A 150 2.51 -7.90 29.31
N GLU A 151 1.86 -8.10 30.46
CA GLU A 151 1.85 -9.38 31.16
C GLU A 151 1.06 -10.40 30.34
N ASP A 152 -0.17 -10.05 29.94
CA ASP A 152 -1.01 -10.92 29.09
C ASP A 152 -0.35 -11.21 27.73
N PHE A 153 0.28 -10.18 27.13
CA PHE A 153 1.06 -10.34 25.91
C PHE A 153 2.21 -11.33 26.10
N SER A 154 2.94 -11.21 27.20
CA SER A 154 4.10 -12.07 27.49
C SER A 154 3.70 -13.53 27.66
N GLU A 155 2.62 -13.80 28.37
CA GLU A 155 2.09 -15.17 28.54
C GLU A 155 1.61 -15.77 27.22
N LEU A 156 0.95 -14.97 26.38
CA LEU A 156 0.32 -15.46 25.16
C LEU A 156 1.29 -15.48 23.97
N PHE A 157 2.22 -14.54 23.87
CA PHE A 157 3.08 -14.39 22.69
C PHE A 157 4.52 -14.88 22.93
N LEU A 158 5.13 -14.54 24.11
CA LEU A 158 6.53 -14.86 24.39
C LEU A 158 6.74 -16.26 25.00
N ALA A 159 5.67 -17.02 25.29
CA ALA A 159 5.81 -18.40 25.71
C ALA A 159 6.63 -19.21 24.69
N LYS A 160 7.59 -20.03 25.20
CA LYS A 160 8.65 -20.72 24.40
C LYS A 160 8.15 -21.31 23.10
N CYS A 161 7.13 -22.17 23.14
CA CYS A 161 6.62 -22.84 21.94
C CYS A 161 5.85 -21.90 21.01
N LYS A 162 5.21 -20.86 21.56
CA LYS A 162 4.50 -19.87 20.73
C LYS A 162 5.47 -18.94 20.02
N LEU A 163 6.46 -18.40 20.73
CA LEU A 163 7.53 -17.60 20.14
C LEU A 163 8.29 -18.40 19.05
N GLY A 164 8.62 -19.66 19.32
CA GLY A 164 9.25 -20.52 18.35
C GLY A 164 8.41 -20.73 17.08
N LYS A 165 7.11 -21.00 17.24
CA LYS A 165 6.18 -21.10 16.10
C LYS A 165 6.05 -19.78 15.35
N MET A 166 6.04 -18.65 16.07
CA MET A 166 6.04 -17.35 15.44
C MET A 166 7.22 -17.18 14.48
N ILE A 167 8.43 -17.48 14.95
CA ILE A 167 9.67 -17.32 14.17
C ILE A 167 9.70 -18.30 12.99
N SER A 168 9.34 -19.59 13.21
CA SER A 168 9.50 -20.62 12.17
C SER A 168 8.34 -20.69 11.17
N ARG A 169 7.10 -20.47 11.64
CA ARG A 169 5.90 -20.68 10.83
C ARG A 169 5.22 -19.40 10.36
N TYR A 170 5.21 -18.33 11.19
CA TYR A 170 4.41 -17.13 10.92
C TYR A 170 5.23 -15.90 10.55
N MET A 171 6.55 -16.05 10.42
CA MET A 171 7.40 -15.07 9.75
C MET A 171 7.75 -15.58 8.36
N VAL A 172 7.68 -14.69 7.36
CA VAL A 172 7.95 -14.98 5.95
C VAL A 172 9.09 -14.12 5.46
N LEU A 173 10.12 -14.76 4.92
CA LEU A 173 11.28 -14.10 4.36
C LEU A 173 11.07 -13.89 2.86
N VAL A 174 10.78 -12.65 2.47
CA VAL A 174 10.59 -12.27 1.06
C VAL A 174 11.95 -12.05 0.42
N ALA A 175 12.40 -13.05 -0.36
CA ALA A 175 13.74 -13.05 -0.94
C ALA A 175 13.96 -11.92 -1.95
N SER A 176 13.00 -11.69 -2.83
CA SER A 176 13.05 -10.65 -3.88
C SER A 176 13.15 -9.23 -3.32
N GLU A 177 12.58 -8.96 -2.14
CA GLU A 177 12.60 -7.67 -1.46
C GLU A 177 13.60 -7.60 -0.29
N GLN A 178 14.26 -8.71 0.03
CA GLN A 178 15.11 -8.85 1.22
C GLN A 178 14.40 -8.39 2.51
N LYS A 179 13.12 -8.72 2.62
CA LYS A 179 12.21 -8.25 3.66
C LYS A 179 11.70 -9.42 4.50
N LEU A 180 11.63 -9.20 5.81
CA LEU A 180 11.03 -10.13 6.75
C LEU A 180 9.62 -9.63 7.13
N LEU A 181 8.61 -10.42 6.81
CA LEU A 181 7.22 -10.17 7.19
C LEU A 181 6.86 -11.00 8.42
N ILE A 182 5.96 -10.49 9.24
CA ILE A 182 5.31 -11.23 10.32
C ILE A 182 3.80 -11.25 10.07
N MET A 183 3.19 -12.41 10.22
CA MET A 183 1.74 -12.54 10.12
C MET A 183 1.05 -11.87 11.30
N ARG A 184 -0.08 -11.25 11.02
CA ARG A 184 -0.94 -10.62 12.01
C ARG A 184 -1.77 -11.68 12.76
N PRO A 185 -2.27 -11.40 13.97
CA PRO A 185 -3.00 -12.39 14.79
C PRO A 185 -4.14 -13.08 14.02
N TYR A 186 -5.03 -12.32 13.41
CA TYR A 186 -6.16 -12.86 12.63
C TYR A 186 -5.73 -13.78 11.47
N GLN A 187 -4.60 -13.50 10.82
CA GLN A 187 -4.05 -14.37 9.78
C GLN A 187 -3.57 -15.69 10.37
N ILE A 188 -2.92 -15.64 11.52
CA ILE A 188 -2.43 -16.83 12.24
C ILE A 188 -3.60 -17.70 12.70
N TYR A 189 -4.65 -17.09 13.27
CA TYR A 189 -5.84 -17.83 13.69
C TYR A 189 -6.59 -18.46 12.52
N ALA A 190 -6.71 -17.73 11.39
CA ALA A 190 -7.29 -18.28 10.17
C ALA A 190 -6.51 -19.50 9.65
N VAL A 191 -5.17 -19.41 9.56
CA VAL A 191 -4.31 -20.53 9.15
C VAL A 191 -4.47 -21.71 10.11
N ASN A 192 -4.45 -21.47 11.43
CA ASN A 192 -4.62 -22.52 12.43
C ASN A 192 -6.00 -23.19 12.33
N ALA A 193 -7.06 -22.40 12.10
CA ALA A 193 -8.41 -22.93 11.96
C ALA A 193 -8.54 -23.85 10.72
N ILE A 194 -7.91 -23.48 9.61
CA ILE A 194 -7.81 -24.34 8.41
C ILE A 194 -7.03 -25.61 8.72
N MET A 195 -5.82 -25.47 9.30
CA MET A 195 -4.96 -26.62 9.62
C MET A 195 -5.63 -27.62 10.59
N ASN A 196 -6.30 -27.11 11.63
CA ASN A 196 -7.03 -27.93 12.58
C ASN A 196 -8.23 -28.64 11.89
N CYS A 197 -8.97 -27.92 11.04
CA CYS A 197 -10.07 -28.50 10.27
C CYS A 197 -9.61 -29.64 9.36
N ILE A 198 -8.42 -29.50 8.74
CA ILE A 198 -7.81 -30.54 7.90
C ILE A 198 -7.32 -31.71 8.74
N THR A 199 -6.56 -31.46 9.80
CA THR A 199 -5.98 -32.52 10.66
C THR A 199 -7.06 -33.38 11.31
N GLU A 200 -8.14 -32.74 11.78
CA GLU A 200 -9.27 -33.43 12.41
C GLU A 200 -10.33 -33.91 11.42
N ASN A 201 -10.09 -33.71 10.11
CA ASN A 201 -11.01 -34.06 9.01
C ASN A 201 -12.46 -33.58 9.26
N ARG A 202 -12.64 -32.33 9.69
CA ARG A 202 -13.93 -31.74 10.07
C ARG A 202 -14.76 -31.19 8.91
N GLY A 203 -14.51 -31.63 7.67
CA GLY A 203 -15.20 -31.18 6.45
C GLY A 203 -14.61 -29.90 5.89
N ASN A 204 -15.44 -29.05 5.31
CA ASN A 204 -15.07 -27.83 4.60
C ASN A 204 -15.18 -26.60 5.51
N GLY A 205 -14.61 -25.45 5.04
CA GLY A 205 -14.78 -24.21 5.75
C GLY A 205 -14.50 -22.97 4.92
N TYR A 206 -14.85 -21.80 5.41
CA TYR A 206 -14.47 -20.54 4.80
C TYR A 206 -13.92 -19.53 5.81
N ILE A 207 -13.09 -18.63 5.29
CA ILE A 207 -12.49 -17.52 6.01
C ILE A 207 -13.12 -16.24 5.48
N TRP A 208 -13.74 -15.49 6.36
CA TRP A 208 -14.29 -14.18 6.05
C TRP A 208 -13.27 -13.09 6.43
N HIS A 209 -12.39 -12.75 5.50
CA HIS A 209 -11.40 -11.71 5.66
C HIS A 209 -11.62 -10.60 4.64
N THR A 210 -11.77 -9.36 5.13
CA THR A 210 -12.03 -8.21 4.26
C THR A 210 -10.93 -7.99 3.21
N THR A 211 -11.26 -7.23 2.19
CA THR A 211 -10.28 -6.79 1.19
C THR A 211 -9.18 -5.96 1.88
N GLY A 212 -7.90 -6.25 1.56
CA GLY A 212 -6.77 -5.57 2.20
C GLY A 212 -6.22 -6.21 3.46
N SER A 213 -6.85 -7.26 3.96
CA SER A 213 -6.38 -8.03 5.12
C SER A 213 -5.15 -8.92 4.83
N GLY A 214 -4.67 -8.98 3.58
CA GLY A 214 -3.58 -9.87 3.19
C GLY A 214 -4.00 -11.33 3.06
N LYS A 215 -5.17 -11.58 2.45
CA LYS A 215 -5.69 -12.94 2.16
C LYS A 215 -4.66 -13.81 1.44
N THR A 216 -3.94 -13.25 0.46
CA THR A 216 -2.92 -13.98 -0.31
C THR A 216 -1.79 -14.51 0.57
N LEU A 217 -1.28 -13.74 1.53
CA LEU A 217 -0.28 -14.22 2.49
C LEU A 217 -0.85 -15.32 3.40
N THR A 218 -2.09 -15.18 3.83
CA THR A 218 -2.78 -16.16 4.69
C THR A 218 -2.96 -17.48 3.96
N SER A 219 -3.45 -17.44 2.73
CA SER A 219 -3.67 -18.63 1.89
C SER A 219 -2.36 -19.30 1.45
N PHE A 220 -1.34 -18.49 1.08
CA PHE A 220 0.02 -18.98 0.84
C PHE A 220 0.53 -19.76 2.05
N LYS A 221 0.37 -19.20 3.24
CA LYS A 221 0.89 -19.85 4.46
C LYS A 221 0.13 -21.12 4.80
N ALA A 222 -1.19 -21.13 4.63
CA ALA A 222 -1.98 -22.35 4.77
C ALA A 222 -1.51 -23.43 3.78
N SER A 223 -1.33 -23.08 2.51
CA SER A 223 -0.86 -24.01 1.47
C SER A 223 0.53 -24.58 1.77
N THR A 224 1.48 -23.72 2.16
CA THR A 224 2.87 -24.14 2.42
C THR A 224 3.01 -25.03 3.66
N LEU A 225 2.16 -24.82 4.68
CA LEU A 225 2.13 -25.70 5.85
C LEU A 225 1.52 -27.07 5.54
N LEU A 226 0.71 -27.20 4.49
CA LEU A 226 0.18 -28.46 4.00
C LEU A 226 1.19 -29.27 3.17
N LYS A 227 2.22 -28.62 2.65
CA LYS A 227 3.24 -29.27 1.81
C LYS A 227 3.94 -30.45 2.51
N ASP A 228 4.16 -30.30 3.82
CA ASP A 228 4.82 -31.33 4.65
C ASP A 228 3.81 -32.31 5.31
N ASN A 229 2.52 -32.22 4.99
CA ASN A 229 1.51 -33.13 5.50
C ASN A 229 1.45 -34.37 4.61
N GLU A 230 1.79 -35.56 5.18
CA GLU A 230 1.82 -36.83 4.46
C GLU A 230 0.43 -37.34 4.09
N ASP A 231 -0.61 -36.94 4.83
CA ASP A 231 -2.02 -37.34 4.57
C ASP A 231 -2.64 -36.58 3.37
N ILE A 232 -2.00 -35.53 2.90
CA ILE A 232 -2.50 -34.67 1.81
C ILE A 232 -1.69 -34.91 0.55
N GLU A 233 -2.33 -35.37 -0.51
CA GLU A 233 -1.68 -35.64 -1.79
C GLU A 233 -1.28 -34.36 -2.50
N LYS A 234 -2.24 -33.42 -2.66
CA LYS A 234 -2.07 -32.12 -3.33
C LYS A 234 -2.81 -31.02 -2.58
N CYS A 235 -2.25 -29.80 -2.64
CA CYS A 235 -2.92 -28.59 -2.26
C CYS A 235 -3.13 -27.74 -3.53
N MET A 236 -4.39 -27.57 -3.93
CA MET A 236 -4.78 -26.80 -5.11
C MET A 236 -5.22 -25.42 -4.68
N PHE A 237 -4.49 -24.39 -5.08
CA PHE A 237 -4.95 -23.01 -4.90
C PHE A 237 -5.68 -22.57 -6.18
N VAL A 238 -6.97 -22.31 -6.04
CA VAL A 238 -7.86 -22.04 -7.17
C VAL A 238 -8.25 -20.58 -7.18
N VAL A 239 -7.87 -19.88 -8.24
CA VAL A 239 -8.24 -18.48 -8.49
C VAL A 239 -9.29 -18.40 -9.60
N ASP A 240 -10.01 -17.29 -9.61
CA ASP A 240 -11.12 -17.08 -10.52
C ASP A 240 -10.66 -16.64 -11.92
N ARG A 241 -9.62 -15.80 -12.04
CA ARG A 241 -9.19 -15.19 -13.29
C ARG A 241 -7.72 -15.48 -13.65
N LYS A 242 -7.42 -15.48 -14.96
CA LYS A 242 -6.07 -15.60 -15.49
C LYS A 242 -5.14 -14.50 -14.98
N ASP A 243 -5.61 -13.26 -14.87
CA ASP A 243 -4.85 -12.14 -14.32
C ASP A 243 -4.54 -12.34 -12.84
N LEU A 244 -5.52 -12.84 -12.06
CA LEU A 244 -5.33 -13.19 -10.66
C LEU A 244 -4.41 -14.40 -10.50
N ASP A 245 -4.44 -15.38 -11.43
CA ASP A 245 -3.51 -16.51 -11.47
C ASP A 245 -2.05 -16.01 -11.57
N LYS A 246 -1.76 -15.11 -12.52
CA LYS A 246 -0.44 -14.50 -12.68
C LYS A 246 -0.02 -13.71 -11.43
N GLN A 247 -0.89 -12.83 -10.93
CA GLN A 247 -0.61 -12.02 -9.75
C GLN A 247 -0.41 -12.90 -8.50
N THR A 248 -1.22 -13.90 -8.30
CA THR A 248 -1.12 -14.83 -7.17
C THR A 248 0.18 -15.65 -7.24
N ARG A 249 0.56 -16.12 -8.41
CA ARG A 249 1.82 -16.83 -8.62
C ARG A 249 3.04 -15.93 -8.35
N GLU A 250 3.01 -14.71 -8.85
CA GLU A 250 4.07 -13.72 -8.59
C GLU A 250 4.18 -13.45 -7.09
N GLU A 251 3.07 -13.29 -6.37
CA GLU A 251 3.06 -13.11 -4.92
C GLU A 251 3.54 -14.37 -4.18
N PHE A 252 3.11 -15.57 -4.57
CA PHE A 252 3.58 -16.81 -3.95
C PHE A 252 5.08 -17.01 -4.16
N ASN A 253 5.58 -16.78 -5.38
CA ASN A 253 7.00 -16.86 -5.70
C ASN A 253 7.81 -15.74 -5.03
N LYS A 254 7.20 -14.56 -4.79
CA LYS A 254 7.80 -13.49 -4.00
C LYS A 254 8.00 -13.91 -2.53
N PHE A 255 7.03 -14.63 -1.95
CA PHE A 255 7.15 -15.16 -0.58
C PHE A 255 8.09 -16.35 -0.48
N GLN A 256 8.16 -17.18 -1.49
CA GLN A 256 9.09 -18.32 -1.59
C GLN A 256 9.43 -18.57 -3.06
N ASP A 257 10.67 -18.32 -3.44
CA ASP A 257 11.16 -18.50 -4.81
C ASP A 257 10.96 -19.94 -5.31
N GLY A 258 10.43 -20.09 -6.53
CA GLY A 258 10.12 -21.39 -7.12
C GLY A 258 9.02 -22.18 -6.40
N CYS A 259 8.21 -21.52 -5.55
CA CYS A 259 7.10 -22.19 -4.83
C CYS A 259 6.02 -22.70 -5.78
N VAL A 260 5.78 -21.99 -6.86
CA VAL A 260 4.74 -22.29 -7.85
C VAL A 260 5.26 -22.02 -9.25
N GLU A 261 5.13 -23.01 -10.12
CA GLU A 261 5.43 -22.88 -11.55
C GLU A 261 4.20 -22.48 -12.36
N GLU A 262 4.40 -22.04 -13.58
CA GLU A 262 3.33 -21.63 -14.48
C GLU A 262 2.62 -22.84 -15.11
N ASN A 263 1.29 -22.88 -15.01
CA ASN A 263 0.47 -23.78 -15.81
C ASN A 263 0.03 -23.04 -17.08
N THR A 264 0.77 -23.24 -18.17
CA THR A 264 0.50 -22.55 -19.43
C THR A 264 -0.83 -22.98 -20.05
N ASN A 265 -1.20 -24.25 -19.88
CA ASN A 265 -2.42 -24.87 -20.41
C ASN A 265 -2.98 -25.94 -19.45
N THR A 266 -4.06 -26.61 -19.85
CA THR A 266 -4.67 -27.69 -19.06
C THR A 266 -3.79 -28.97 -19.06
N ASP A 267 -3.00 -29.23 -20.12
CA ASP A 267 -2.08 -30.36 -20.17
C ASP A 267 -1.04 -30.26 -19.04
N SER A 268 -0.37 -29.09 -18.89
CA SER A 268 0.58 -28.84 -17.82
C SER A 268 -0.05 -28.98 -16.44
N LEU A 269 -1.32 -28.57 -16.28
CA LEU A 269 -2.03 -28.73 -15.01
C LEU A 269 -2.19 -30.22 -14.68
N VAL A 270 -2.66 -31.03 -15.64
CA VAL A 270 -2.89 -32.47 -15.45
C VAL A 270 -1.58 -33.20 -15.18
N GLU A 271 -0.52 -32.91 -15.93
CA GLU A 271 0.83 -33.46 -15.69
C GLU A 271 1.30 -33.19 -14.24
N ARG A 272 1.15 -31.98 -13.76
CA ARG A 272 1.54 -31.60 -12.40
C ARG A 272 0.64 -32.20 -11.32
N MET A 273 -0.63 -32.39 -11.60
CA MET A 273 -1.53 -33.09 -10.68
C MET A 273 -1.12 -34.55 -10.50
N LEU A 274 -0.60 -35.20 -11.56
CA LEU A 274 -0.13 -36.60 -11.57
C LEU A 274 1.31 -36.77 -11.11
N SER A 275 2.11 -35.69 -11.06
CA SER A 275 3.53 -35.72 -10.66
C SER A 275 3.67 -36.05 -9.18
N ASP A 276 4.67 -36.91 -8.84
CA ASP A 276 5.06 -37.19 -7.46
C ASP A 276 6.12 -36.20 -6.92
N ASP A 277 6.52 -35.19 -7.71
CA ASP A 277 7.52 -34.22 -7.30
C ASP A 277 7.00 -33.38 -6.11
N TYR A 278 7.86 -33.22 -5.11
CA TYR A 278 7.57 -32.37 -3.96
C TYR A 278 7.27 -30.91 -4.35
N ALA A 279 7.87 -30.43 -5.45
CA ALA A 279 7.57 -29.11 -5.99
C ALA A 279 6.09 -28.97 -6.39
N ASP A 280 5.49 -30.03 -6.93
CA ASP A 280 4.12 -30.08 -7.40
C ASP A 280 3.07 -30.41 -6.32
N LYS A 281 3.45 -30.45 -5.06
CA LYS A 281 2.50 -30.59 -3.94
C LYS A 281 1.57 -29.38 -3.81
N ILE A 282 2.02 -28.18 -4.23
CA ILE A 282 1.19 -26.97 -4.28
C ILE A 282 1.05 -26.55 -5.74
N ILE A 283 -0.19 -26.46 -6.21
CA ILE A 283 -0.52 -26.07 -7.58
C ILE A 283 -1.46 -24.87 -7.54
N VAL A 284 -1.09 -23.78 -8.19
CA VAL A 284 -1.98 -22.63 -8.43
C VAL A 284 -2.60 -22.79 -9.80
N THR A 285 -3.92 -22.64 -9.90
CA THR A 285 -4.64 -22.80 -11.17
C THR A 285 -5.91 -21.96 -11.19
N THR A 286 -6.50 -21.79 -12.36
CA THR A 286 -7.82 -21.16 -12.50
C THR A 286 -8.94 -22.21 -12.40
N ILE A 287 -10.12 -21.76 -11.95
CA ILE A 287 -11.31 -22.61 -11.86
C ILE A 287 -11.70 -23.19 -13.22
N GLN A 288 -11.47 -22.45 -14.31
CA GLN A 288 -11.79 -22.87 -15.68
C GLN A 288 -10.89 -24.03 -16.16
N LYS A 289 -9.55 -23.92 -15.93
CA LYS A 289 -8.63 -25.01 -16.27
C LYS A 289 -8.98 -26.29 -15.52
N LEU A 290 -9.34 -26.14 -14.24
CA LEU A 290 -9.78 -27.26 -13.43
C LEU A 290 -11.09 -27.85 -13.93
N GLY A 291 -12.07 -27.02 -14.31
CA GLY A 291 -13.33 -27.44 -14.92
C GLY A 291 -13.10 -28.23 -16.23
N ILE A 292 -12.19 -27.77 -17.10
CA ILE A 292 -11.82 -28.47 -18.34
C ILE A 292 -11.16 -29.84 -18.04
N ALA A 293 -10.27 -29.90 -17.05
CA ALA A 293 -9.58 -31.13 -16.66
C ALA A 293 -10.56 -32.20 -16.09
N LEU A 294 -11.63 -31.76 -15.44
CA LEU A 294 -12.63 -32.63 -14.80
C LEU A 294 -13.87 -32.92 -15.70
N ASP A 295 -13.91 -32.38 -16.91
CA ASP A 295 -15.02 -32.62 -17.83
C ASP A 295 -14.90 -34.01 -18.53
N PRO A 296 -15.79 -34.96 -18.24
CA PRO A 296 -15.73 -36.29 -18.86
C PRO A 296 -15.98 -36.29 -20.39
N LYS A 297 -16.47 -35.18 -20.95
CA LYS A 297 -16.70 -35.00 -22.39
C LYS A 297 -15.51 -34.40 -23.13
N ASN A 298 -14.43 -34.05 -22.40
CA ASN A 298 -13.24 -33.46 -22.99
C ASN A 298 -12.53 -34.48 -23.90
N ARG A 299 -12.12 -34.02 -25.10
CA ARG A 299 -11.47 -34.88 -26.13
C ARG A 299 -10.08 -35.38 -25.73
N ASN A 300 -9.45 -34.74 -24.78
CA ASN A 300 -8.06 -35.03 -24.36
C ASN A 300 -7.96 -36.09 -23.24
N ASN A 301 -9.07 -36.71 -22.86
CA ASN A 301 -9.16 -37.78 -21.86
C ASN A 301 -8.59 -37.42 -20.45
N TYR A 302 -8.46 -36.15 -20.13
CA TYR A 302 -7.91 -35.69 -18.81
C TYR A 302 -8.64 -36.30 -17.62
N TYR A 303 -9.98 -36.47 -17.76
CA TYR A 303 -10.83 -37.09 -16.73
C TYR A 303 -10.36 -38.51 -16.39
N GLU A 304 -10.01 -39.32 -17.42
CA GLU A 304 -9.53 -40.69 -17.24
C GLU A 304 -8.13 -40.74 -16.65
N ASP A 305 -7.24 -39.86 -17.09
CA ASP A 305 -5.86 -39.76 -16.55
C ASP A 305 -5.87 -39.42 -15.05
N LEU A 306 -6.78 -38.56 -14.60
CA LEU A 306 -6.92 -38.13 -13.21
C LEU A 306 -7.60 -39.16 -12.29
N LEU A 307 -8.17 -40.28 -12.81
CA LEU A 307 -8.85 -41.27 -11.99
C LEU A 307 -7.96 -41.87 -10.87
N SER A 308 -6.67 -41.92 -11.06
CA SER A 308 -5.70 -42.36 -10.04
C SER A 308 -5.71 -41.47 -8.78
N LEU A 309 -6.14 -40.20 -8.90
CA LEU A 309 -6.24 -39.23 -7.80
C LEU A 309 -7.62 -39.19 -7.15
N LYS A 310 -8.63 -39.86 -7.72
CA LYS A 310 -10.03 -39.81 -7.27
C LYS A 310 -10.20 -40.11 -5.78
N ASP A 311 -9.51 -41.12 -5.29
CA ASP A 311 -9.59 -41.56 -3.90
C ASP A 311 -8.53 -40.93 -2.99
N LYS A 312 -7.69 -40.06 -3.54
CA LYS A 312 -6.67 -39.34 -2.75
C LYS A 312 -7.29 -38.17 -2.01
N ARG A 313 -6.64 -37.76 -0.93
CA ARG A 313 -7.07 -36.59 -0.14
C ARG A 313 -6.41 -35.34 -0.70
N ILE A 314 -7.22 -34.49 -1.35
CA ILE A 314 -6.80 -33.23 -1.95
C ILE A 314 -7.46 -32.07 -1.22
N VAL A 315 -6.70 -31.03 -0.97
CA VAL A 315 -7.19 -29.77 -0.38
C VAL A 315 -7.30 -28.72 -1.47
N PHE A 316 -8.47 -28.11 -1.58
CA PHE A 316 -8.71 -26.98 -2.46
C PHE A 316 -8.88 -25.71 -1.65
N ILE A 317 -8.13 -24.67 -1.98
CA ILE A 317 -8.24 -23.34 -1.39
C ILE A 317 -8.69 -22.39 -2.49
N PHE A 318 -9.86 -21.77 -2.31
CA PHE A 318 -10.46 -20.85 -3.28
C PHE A 318 -10.29 -19.42 -2.82
N ASP A 319 -9.75 -18.55 -3.68
CA ASP A 319 -9.76 -17.11 -3.45
C ASP A 319 -11.01 -16.47 -4.04
N GLU A 320 -11.51 -15.40 -3.39
CA GLU A 320 -12.75 -14.68 -3.75
C GLU A 320 -13.95 -15.61 -4.01
N CYS A 321 -14.16 -16.55 -3.09
CA CYS A 321 -15.10 -17.69 -3.25
C CYS A 321 -16.60 -17.32 -3.29
N HIS A 322 -16.95 -16.04 -3.25
CA HIS A 322 -18.31 -15.52 -3.37
C HIS A 322 -18.82 -15.44 -4.82
N ARG A 323 -17.99 -15.71 -5.83
CA ARG A 323 -18.37 -15.59 -7.24
C ARG A 323 -19.24 -16.75 -7.72
N SER A 324 -20.18 -16.46 -8.62
CA SER A 324 -21.25 -17.36 -9.05
C SER A 324 -20.79 -18.66 -9.72
N GLN A 325 -19.65 -18.63 -10.40
CA GLN A 325 -19.11 -19.80 -11.12
C GLN A 325 -18.62 -20.93 -10.21
N PHE A 326 -18.37 -20.65 -8.92
CA PHE A 326 -17.98 -21.69 -7.99
C PHE A 326 -19.05 -22.75 -7.75
N GLY A 327 -20.32 -22.46 -8.00
CA GLY A 327 -21.42 -23.39 -7.75
C GLY A 327 -21.40 -24.65 -8.60
N GLU A 328 -21.17 -24.57 -9.91
CA GLU A 328 -21.15 -25.72 -10.82
C GLU A 328 -19.84 -26.47 -10.78
N ASN A 329 -18.71 -25.75 -10.88
CA ASN A 329 -17.38 -26.35 -10.77
C ASN A 329 -17.12 -26.99 -9.42
N HIS A 330 -17.65 -26.42 -8.32
CA HIS A 330 -17.60 -27.01 -7.00
C HIS A 330 -18.31 -28.38 -6.95
N LYS A 331 -19.44 -28.53 -7.63
CA LYS A 331 -20.15 -29.81 -7.72
C LYS A 331 -19.30 -30.85 -8.47
N ALA A 332 -18.73 -30.46 -9.61
CA ALA A 332 -17.82 -31.31 -10.38
C ALA A 332 -16.58 -31.75 -9.58
N ILE A 333 -15.97 -30.83 -8.82
CA ILE A 333 -14.84 -31.15 -7.95
C ILE A 333 -15.23 -32.17 -6.87
N LYS A 334 -16.39 -31.99 -6.21
CA LYS A 334 -16.85 -32.91 -5.18
C LYS A 334 -17.28 -34.29 -5.72
N GLU A 335 -17.85 -34.30 -6.90
CA GLU A 335 -18.22 -35.55 -7.57
C GLU A 335 -17.01 -36.37 -8.00
N PHE A 336 -15.96 -35.68 -8.50
CA PHE A 336 -14.72 -36.30 -8.90
C PHE A 336 -13.83 -36.70 -7.71
N PHE A 337 -13.65 -35.81 -6.73
CA PHE A 337 -12.81 -36.01 -5.55
C PHE A 337 -13.66 -36.12 -4.27
N PRO A 338 -14.26 -37.27 -3.94
CA PRO A 338 -15.18 -37.41 -2.82
C PRO A 338 -14.52 -37.18 -1.45
N LYS A 339 -13.19 -37.33 -1.34
CA LYS A 339 -12.39 -37.07 -0.13
C LYS A 339 -11.79 -35.67 -0.07
N ALA A 340 -12.10 -34.80 -1.04
CA ALA A 340 -11.58 -33.45 -1.05
C ALA A 340 -12.14 -32.59 0.09
N GLN A 341 -11.30 -31.71 0.64
CA GLN A 341 -11.71 -30.64 1.54
C GLN A 341 -11.56 -29.29 0.84
N LEU A 342 -12.55 -28.44 1.01
CA LEU A 342 -12.69 -27.18 0.30
C LEU A 342 -12.66 -26.02 1.30
N PHE A 343 -11.77 -25.07 1.07
CA PHE A 343 -11.64 -23.88 1.90
C PHE A 343 -11.79 -22.63 1.05
N GLY A 344 -12.73 -21.74 1.44
CA GLY A 344 -12.99 -20.49 0.71
C GLY A 344 -12.42 -19.29 1.46
N PHE A 345 -11.79 -18.35 0.74
CA PHE A 345 -11.46 -17.01 1.22
C PHE A 345 -12.36 -15.99 0.54
N THR A 346 -12.97 -15.10 1.32
CA THR A 346 -13.80 -14.01 0.79
C THR A 346 -13.82 -12.82 1.73
N GLY A 347 -13.89 -11.60 1.16
CA GLY A 347 -14.16 -10.38 1.92
C GLY A 347 -15.66 -10.10 2.08
N THR A 348 -16.49 -10.72 1.24
CA THR A 348 -17.93 -10.47 1.13
C THR A 348 -18.68 -11.79 0.94
N PRO A 349 -18.93 -12.56 2.02
CA PRO A 349 -19.68 -13.81 1.95
C PRO A 349 -21.07 -13.61 1.33
N ILE A 350 -21.58 -14.65 0.69
CA ILE A 350 -22.97 -14.71 0.25
C ILE A 350 -23.80 -15.26 1.40
N PHE A 351 -24.69 -14.44 1.94
CA PHE A 351 -25.71 -14.78 2.91
C PHE A 351 -27.07 -14.97 2.21
N GLU A 352 -28.10 -15.33 2.95
CA GLU A 352 -29.45 -15.48 2.39
C GLU A 352 -29.99 -14.16 1.85
N GLU A 353 -29.66 -13.05 2.50
CA GLU A 353 -30.12 -11.69 2.19
C GLU A 353 -29.51 -11.13 0.88
N ASN A 354 -28.33 -11.59 0.50
CA ASN A 354 -27.65 -11.13 -0.73
C ASN A 354 -27.47 -12.22 -1.79
N ALA A 355 -28.08 -13.37 -1.61
CA ALA A 355 -28.11 -14.43 -2.61
C ALA A 355 -28.99 -14.04 -3.81
N THR A 356 -28.44 -14.10 -5.02
CA THR A 356 -29.18 -13.83 -6.26
C THR A 356 -29.85 -15.09 -6.77
N TYR A 357 -31.15 -14.97 -7.18
CA TYR A 357 -31.84 -16.00 -7.92
C TYR A 357 -31.32 -16.01 -9.37
N THR A 358 -30.61 -17.05 -9.77
CA THR A 358 -30.39 -17.34 -11.17
C THR A 358 -31.36 -18.44 -11.57
N GLN A 359 -32.39 -18.12 -12.39
CA GLN A 359 -33.18 -19.12 -13.07
C GLN A 359 -32.35 -19.71 -14.22
N ILE A 360 -31.86 -20.92 -14.05
CA ILE A 360 -31.37 -21.71 -15.18
C ILE A 360 -32.50 -22.67 -15.58
N THR A 361 -33.11 -22.42 -16.77
CA THR A 361 -33.99 -23.31 -17.51
C THR A 361 -34.95 -24.19 -16.68
N GLY A 362 -36.02 -23.59 -16.15
CA GLY A 362 -37.23 -24.32 -15.75
C GLY A 362 -37.23 -25.09 -14.43
N GLU A 363 -36.10 -25.15 -13.71
CA GLU A 363 -36.01 -25.71 -12.37
C GLU A 363 -35.86 -24.59 -11.32
N GLN A 364 -36.48 -24.77 -10.15
CA GLN A 364 -36.37 -23.82 -9.05
C GLN A 364 -34.89 -23.62 -8.68
N ALA A 365 -34.40 -22.40 -8.82
CA ALA A 365 -33.06 -22.04 -8.38
C ALA A 365 -32.96 -22.22 -6.86
N GLN A 366 -32.05 -23.08 -6.40
CA GLN A 366 -31.69 -23.16 -4.99
C GLN A 366 -30.78 -21.99 -4.60
N TYR A 367 -31.10 -21.34 -3.47
CA TYR A 367 -30.19 -20.42 -2.83
C TYR A 367 -28.87 -21.14 -2.55
N LYS A 368 -27.76 -20.59 -3.00
CA LYS A 368 -26.44 -21.07 -2.63
C LYS A 368 -25.71 -19.96 -1.89
N THR A 369 -25.72 -20.07 -0.58
CA THR A 369 -24.92 -19.23 0.30
C THR A 369 -23.48 -19.75 0.37
N THR A 370 -22.56 -18.91 0.84
CA THR A 370 -21.17 -19.35 1.12
C THR A 370 -21.15 -20.52 2.10
N LYS A 371 -22.09 -20.55 3.04
CA LYS A 371 -22.26 -21.65 4.01
C LYS A 371 -22.72 -22.95 3.34
N ASP A 372 -23.61 -22.90 2.33
CA ASP A 372 -24.04 -24.11 1.62
C ASP A 372 -22.89 -24.77 0.87
N VAL A 373 -21.95 -23.98 0.35
CA VAL A 373 -20.79 -24.46 -0.39
C VAL A 373 -19.68 -24.96 0.54
N PHE A 374 -19.31 -24.15 1.55
CA PHE A 374 -18.15 -24.38 2.42
C PHE A 374 -18.52 -24.83 3.84
N GLN A 375 -19.77 -25.07 4.17
CA GLN A 375 -20.32 -25.59 5.41
C GLN A 375 -20.24 -24.63 6.60
N LYS A 376 -19.04 -24.20 7.03
CA LYS A 376 -18.90 -23.38 8.23
C LYS A 376 -17.87 -22.28 8.10
N GLN A 377 -18.12 -21.17 8.76
CA GLN A 377 -17.16 -20.12 8.98
C GLN A 377 -16.11 -20.59 10.00
N LEU A 378 -14.84 -20.55 9.62
CA LEU A 378 -13.72 -20.94 10.48
C LEU A 378 -13.14 -19.75 11.25
N HIS A 379 -13.08 -18.58 10.59
CA HIS A 379 -12.59 -17.35 11.19
C HIS A 379 -13.18 -16.14 10.46
N SER A 380 -13.30 -15.00 11.17
CA SER A 380 -13.73 -13.73 10.60
C SER A 380 -12.79 -12.59 11.00
N TYR A 381 -12.51 -11.73 10.02
CA TYR A 381 -11.86 -10.44 10.17
C TYR A 381 -12.51 -9.48 9.20
N THR A 382 -13.53 -8.78 9.70
CA THR A 382 -14.41 -7.92 8.90
C THR A 382 -13.74 -6.59 8.59
N ILE A 383 -14.40 -5.77 7.76
CA ILE A 383 -13.92 -4.42 7.48
C ILE A 383 -13.95 -3.54 8.75
N THR A 384 -14.89 -3.78 9.68
CA THR A 384 -14.93 -3.14 10.99
C THR A 384 -13.63 -3.36 11.76
N ASN A 385 -13.21 -4.63 11.89
CA ASN A 385 -11.94 -4.97 12.55
C ASN A 385 -10.74 -4.32 11.85
N ALA A 386 -10.77 -4.28 10.51
CA ALA A 386 -9.69 -3.70 9.72
C ALA A 386 -9.59 -2.17 9.87
N ILE A 387 -10.70 -1.48 10.04
CA ILE A 387 -10.74 -0.05 10.34
C ILE A 387 -10.21 0.21 11.77
N ASP A 388 -10.65 -0.57 12.75
CA ASP A 388 -10.21 -0.45 14.15
C ASP A 388 -8.70 -0.73 14.32
N ASP A 389 -8.15 -1.60 13.49
CA ASP A 389 -6.71 -1.90 13.44
C ASP A 389 -5.91 -0.90 12.60
N ASN A 390 -6.55 0.11 12.02
CA ASN A 390 -5.93 1.00 11.02
C ASN A 390 -5.27 0.25 9.87
N ASN A 391 -5.88 -0.86 9.40
CA ASN A 391 -5.43 -1.62 8.23
C ASN A 391 -6.07 -1.14 6.94
N VAL A 392 -7.22 -0.48 7.04
CA VAL A 392 -7.93 0.19 5.95
C VAL A 392 -8.54 1.48 6.47
N LEU A 393 -8.85 2.41 5.56
CA LEU A 393 -9.46 3.69 5.86
C LEU A 393 -10.99 3.57 5.94
N ARG A 394 -11.61 4.53 6.64
CA ARG A 394 -13.06 4.78 6.60
C ARG A 394 -13.48 5.32 5.23
N PHE A 395 -14.79 5.41 5.01
CA PHE A 395 -15.36 5.99 3.79
C PHE A 395 -16.03 7.33 4.07
N HIS A 396 -15.84 8.27 3.17
CA HIS A 396 -16.68 9.45 3.00
C HIS A 396 -17.59 9.21 1.79
N VAL A 397 -18.92 9.30 1.98
CA VAL A 397 -19.89 9.04 0.92
C VAL A 397 -20.76 10.26 0.71
N ASP A 398 -20.62 10.90 -0.44
CA ASP A 398 -21.46 12.00 -0.90
C ASP A 398 -22.55 11.49 -1.83
N TYR A 399 -23.79 11.86 -1.58
CA TYR A 399 -24.94 11.55 -2.42
C TYR A 399 -25.33 12.79 -3.22
N PHE A 400 -24.92 12.84 -4.46
CA PHE A 400 -25.24 13.94 -5.35
C PHE A 400 -26.48 13.61 -6.18
N LYS A 401 -27.53 14.42 -6.04
CA LYS A 401 -28.70 14.38 -6.94
C LYS A 401 -28.63 15.63 -7.83
N PRO A 402 -28.57 15.46 -9.18
CA PRO A 402 -28.76 16.57 -10.09
C PRO A 402 -30.08 17.29 -9.78
N GLU A 403 -30.15 18.61 -9.95
CA GLU A 403 -31.39 19.35 -9.74
C GLU A 403 -32.54 18.77 -10.57
N GLU A 404 -33.74 18.73 -10.04
CA GLU A 404 -34.92 18.16 -10.73
C GLU A 404 -35.14 18.77 -12.12
N SER A 405 -34.75 20.03 -12.33
CA SER A 405 -34.76 20.72 -13.63
C SER A 405 -33.85 20.03 -14.68
N ASP A 406 -32.72 19.44 -14.27
CA ASP A 406 -31.77 18.80 -15.18
C ASP A 406 -32.18 17.37 -15.54
N CYS A 407 -32.87 16.70 -14.60
CA CYS A 407 -33.40 15.34 -14.82
C CYS A 407 -34.59 15.30 -15.81
N LEU A 408 -35.31 16.39 -15.98
CA LEU A 408 -36.49 16.47 -16.86
C LEU A 408 -36.15 16.68 -18.37
N GLN A 409 -34.89 17.03 -18.69
CA GLN A 409 -34.56 17.44 -20.07
C GLN A 409 -34.10 16.32 -20.99
N SER A 410 -33.22 15.42 -20.60
CA SER A 410 -32.82 14.19 -21.28
C SER A 410 -31.67 13.50 -20.54
N GLU A 411 -31.42 12.21 -20.81
CA GLU A 411 -30.26 11.46 -20.28
C GLU A 411 -28.90 12.11 -20.64
N ALA A 412 -28.82 12.73 -21.81
CA ALA A 412 -27.61 13.43 -22.24
C ALA A 412 -27.30 14.67 -21.36
N HIS A 413 -28.31 15.42 -20.94
CA HIS A 413 -28.14 16.54 -20.01
C HIS A 413 -27.70 16.05 -18.63
N ARG A 414 -28.31 14.98 -18.12
CA ARG A 414 -27.91 14.36 -16.85
C ARG A 414 -26.45 13.93 -16.87
N LYS A 415 -26.02 13.21 -17.92
CA LYS A 415 -24.61 12.78 -18.05
C LYS A 415 -23.65 13.96 -18.10
N ARG A 416 -24.04 15.05 -18.77
CA ARG A 416 -23.23 16.26 -18.85
C ARG A 416 -23.12 16.94 -17.49
N ALA A 417 -24.22 17.09 -16.75
CA ALA A 417 -24.21 17.66 -15.40
C ALA A 417 -23.34 16.84 -14.43
N ILE A 418 -23.39 15.52 -14.52
CA ILE A 418 -22.50 14.63 -13.73
C ILE A 418 -21.03 14.88 -14.11
N ALA A 419 -20.69 14.93 -15.40
CA ALA A 419 -19.33 15.16 -15.87
C ALA A 419 -18.78 16.52 -15.39
N GLU A 420 -19.58 17.58 -15.48
CA GLU A 420 -19.24 18.93 -15.00
C GLU A 420 -19.04 18.94 -13.49
N THR A 421 -19.88 18.21 -12.75
CA THR A 421 -19.74 18.05 -11.28
C THR A 421 -18.45 17.31 -10.92
N ILE A 422 -18.13 16.22 -11.64
CA ILE A 422 -16.87 15.48 -11.45
C ILE A 422 -15.69 16.42 -11.63
N ILE A 423 -15.64 17.19 -12.71
CA ILE A 423 -14.53 18.11 -12.99
C ILE A 423 -14.41 19.18 -11.90
N LYS A 424 -15.52 19.81 -11.51
CA LYS A 424 -15.53 20.82 -10.44
C LYS A 424 -15.01 20.29 -9.11
N LYS A 425 -15.37 19.05 -8.76
CA LYS A 425 -15.03 18.45 -7.46
C LYS A 425 -13.69 17.70 -7.45
N HIS A 426 -13.21 17.25 -8.61
CA HIS A 426 -12.07 16.33 -8.72
C HIS A 426 -10.79 16.87 -8.05
N LYS A 427 -10.46 18.12 -8.26
CA LYS A 427 -9.29 18.76 -7.66
C LYS A 427 -9.30 18.67 -6.13
N ALA A 428 -10.42 18.94 -5.50
CA ALA A 428 -10.58 18.92 -4.05
C ALA A 428 -10.49 17.48 -3.50
N VAL A 429 -11.30 16.54 -4.02
CA VAL A 429 -11.35 15.16 -3.52
C VAL A 429 -10.06 14.38 -3.73
N THR A 430 -9.25 14.77 -4.74
CA THR A 430 -7.97 14.13 -5.03
C THR A 430 -6.76 14.89 -4.46
N SER A 431 -6.99 15.85 -3.56
CA SER A 431 -5.93 16.67 -2.94
C SER A 431 -5.00 17.29 -3.98
N ASP A 432 -5.55 18.09 -4.88
CA ASP A 432 -4.83 18.78 -5.95
C ASP A 432 -4.17 17.82 -6.95
N TYR A 433 -4.95 16.85 -7.45
CA TYR A 433 -4.53 15.82 -8.43
C TYR A 433 -3.40 14.90 -7.93
N ARG A 434 -3.20 14.79 -6.62
CA ARG A 434 -2.21 13.88 -6.03
C ARG A 434 -2.66 12.43 -6.09
N PHE A 435 -3.96 12.21 -6.02
CA PHE A 435 -4.59 10.90 -6.11
C PHE A 435 -5.30 10.72 -7.44
N ASN A 436 -5.65 9.49 -7.75
CA ASN A 436 -6.47 9.15 -8.91
C ASN A 436 -7.87 8.68 -8.50
N ALA A 437 -8.76 8.62 -9.49
CA ALA A 437 -10.13 8.20 -9.32
C ALA A 437 -10.52 7.11 -10.32
N LEU A 438 -11.46 6.24 -9.91
CA LEU A 438 -12.25 5.42 -10.82
C LEU A 438 -13.62 6.06 -11.03
N PHE A 439 -14.15 5.95 -12.25
CA PHE A 439 -15.53 6.34 -12.56
C PHE A 439 -16.30 5.13 -13.06
N ALA A 440 -17.14 4.56 -12.20
CA ALA A 440 -17.97 3.40 -12.49
C ALA A 440 -19.26 3.82 -13.22
N THR A 441 -19.46 3.30 -14.44
CA THR A 441 -20.61 3.57 -15.29
C THR A 441 -21.50 2.33 -15.46
N SER A 442 -22.78 2.52 -15.80
CA SER A 442 -23.76 1.43 -15.86
C SER A 442 -23.58 0.49 -17.04
N SER A 443 -23.01 0.98 -18.15
CA SER A 443 -22.83 0.23 -19.40
C SER A 443 -21.62 0.69 -20.21
N ILE A 444 -21.20 -0.10 -21.20
CA ILE A 444 -20.14 0.29 -22.14
C ILE A 444 -20.56 1.56 -22.93
N ASN A 445 -21.83 1.68 -23.32
CA ASN A 445 -22.32 2.87 -24.01
C ASN A 445 -22.21 4.11 -23.13
N ASP A 446 -22.55 4.00 -21.83
CA ASP A 446 -22.40 5.11 -20.87
C ASP A 446 -20.92 5.49 -20.70
N ALA A 447 -20.03 4.49 -20.62
CA ALA A 447 -18.58 4.73 -20.52
C ALA A 447 -18.06 5.51 -21.75
N ILE A 448 -18.49 5.14 -22.96
CA ILE A 448 -18.14 5.85 -24.19
C ILE A 448 -18.71 7.27 -24.20
N ASP A 449 -19.97 7.46 -23.80
CA ASP A 449 -20.62 8.77 -23.74
C ASP A 449 -19.89 9.68 -22.76
N TYR A 450 -19.61 9.22 -21.54
CA TYR A 450 -18.87 9.99 -20.54
C TYR A 450 -17.44 10.30 -21.00
N TYR A 451 -16.75 9.35 -21.64
CA TYR A 451 -15.43 9.62 -22.19
C TYR A 451 -15.46 10.77 -23.22
N ASN A 452 -16.44 10.77 -24.13
CA ASN A 452 -16.59 11.82 -25.14
C ASN A 452 -16.98 13.18 -24.52
N ILE A 453 -17.88 13.19 -23.54
CA ILE A 453 -18.29 14.41 -22.83
C ILE A 453 -17.08 15.01 -22.09
N LEU A 454 -16.39 14.24 -21.27
CA LEU A 454 -15.23 14.69 -20.51
C LEU A 454 -14.11 15.16 -21.45
N LYS A 455 -13.83 14.42 -22.52
CA LYS A 455 -12.83 14.82 -23.53
C LYS A 455 -13.17 16.18 -24.16
N THR A 456 -14.45 16.42 -24.44
CA THR A 456 -14.91 17.71 -25.00
C THR A 456 -14.71 18.86 -24.01
N ILE A 457 -15.01 18.64 -22.73
CA ILE A 457 -14.85 19.67 -21.69
C ILE A 457 -13.36 19.96 -21.48
N ILE A 458 -12.51 18.91 -21.42
CA ILE A 458 -11.04 19.03 -21.25
C ILE A 458 -10.44 19.83 -22.42
N GLN A 459 -10.87 19.60 -23.65
CA GLN A 459 -10.40 20.37 -24.80
C GLN A 459 -10.74 21.88 -24.74
N ASN A 460 -11.70 22.25 -23.91
CA ASN A 460 -12.10 23.64 -23.70
C ASN A 460 -11.32 24.38 -22.58
N GLY A 461 -10.30 23.74 -22.00
CA GLY A 461 -9.35 24.42 -21.11
C GLY A 461 -9.14 23.79 -19.73
N GLU A 462 -9.71 22.63 -19.48
CA GLU A 462 -9.47 21.89 -18.21
C GLU A 462 -8.24 20.96 -18.36
N ASP A 463 -7.37 20.92 -17.33
CA ASP A 463 -6.16 20.09 -17.32
C ASP A 463 -6.42 18.77 -16.55
N LEU A 464 -7.03 17.80 -17.24
CA LEU A 464 -7.31 16.47 -16.71
C LEU A 464 -6.85 15.37 -17.68
N ASN A 465 -6.23 14.34 -17.15
CA ASN A 465 -5.82 13.15 -17.90
C ASN A 465 -6.82 12.00 -17.64
N ILE A 466 -7.62 11.69 -18.64
CA ILE A 466 -8.63 10.62 -18.56
C ILE A 466 -8.21 9.39 -19.34
N ALA A 467 -8.58 8.22 -18.85
CA ALA A 467 -8.50 6.95 -19.55
C ALA A 467 -9.85 6.24 -19.46
N CYS A 468 -10.12 5.31 -20.38
CA CYS A 468 -11.34 4.53 -20.37
C CYS A 468 -11.01 3.09 -20.73
N VAL A 469 -11.51 2.13 -19.97
CA VAL A 469 -11.28 0.71 -20.22
C VAL A 469 -12.56 -0.10 -20.02
N PHE A 470 -12.85 -0.95 -21.00
CA PHE A 470 -13.88 -1.98 -20.97
C PHE A 470 -13.45 -3.14 -21.88
N SER A 471 -13.95 -4.32 -21.66
CA SER A 471 -13.59 -5.50 -22.45
C SER A 471 -14.02 -5.36 -23.91
N PRO A 472 -13.15 -5.69 -24.88
CA PRO A 472 -13.52 -5.66 -26.31
C PRO A 472 -14.53 -6.77 -26.63
N PRO A 473 -15.30 -6.68 -27.74
CA PRO A 473 -16.12 -7.79 -28.23
C PRO A 473 -15.28 -9.06 -28.48
N ALA A 474 -15.78 -10.21 -28.04
CA ALA A 474 -14.98 -11.43 -28.04
C ALA A 474 -14.68 -12.00 -29.43
N GLU A 475 -15.58 -11.84 -30.41
CA GLU A 475 -15.43 -12.28 -31.81
C GLU A 475 -14.81 -13.69 -31.98
N GLY A 476 -15.08 -14.61 -31.04
CA GLY A 476 -14.49 -15.95 -31.02
C GLY A 476 -13.11 -16.08 -30.39
N ASN A 477 -12.51 -14.99 -29.91
CA ASN A 477 -11.25 -15.01 -29.13
C ASN A 477 -11.50 -15.56 -27.74
N LYS A 478 -10.90 -16.71 -27.44
CA LYS A 478 -11.09 -17.42 -26.15
C LYS A 478 -10.56 -16.64 -24.96
N ASP A 479 -9.47 -15.89 -25.12
CA ASP A 479 -8.90 -15.09 -24.02
C ASP A 479 -9.84 -13.95 -23.62
N ILE A 480 -10.44 -13.27 -24.61
CA ILE A 480 -11.42 -12.21 -24.37
C ILE A 480 -12.72 -12.78 -23.79
N MET A 481 -13.19 -13.92 -24.30
CA MET A 481 -14.36 -14.63 -23.72
C MET A 481 -14.12 -14.93 -22.25
N GLN A 482 -12.93 -15.37 -21.89
CA GLN A 482 -12.56 -15.66 -20.50
C GLN A 482 -12.56 -14.39 -19.62
N ILE A 483 -12.07 -13.26 -20.14
CA ILE A 483 -12.14 -11.97 -19.42
C ILE A 483 -13.60 -11.56 -19.19
N GLN A 484 -14.47 -11.78 -20.18
CA GLN A 484 -15.89 -11.41 -20.13
C GLN A 484 -16.76 -12.32 -19.27
N GLU A 485 -16.32 -13.56 -18.97
CA GLU A 485 -17.08 -14.47 -18.11
C GLU A 485 -17.44 -13.83 -16.76
N ASP A 486 -16.54 -13.01 -16.22
CA ASP A 486 -16.71 -12.35 -14.93
C ASP A 486 -17.22 -10.91 -15.03
N LEU A 487 -17.43 -10.41 -16.25
CA LEU A 487 -17.89 -9.06 -16.53
C LEU A 487 -19.26 -9.15 -17.19
N GLU A 488 -20.26 -9.60 -16.44
CA GLU A 488 -21.59 -9.96 -16.97
C GLU A 488 -22.25 -8.79 -17.70
N GLN A 489 -22.14 -7.57 -17.18
CA GLN A 489 -22.69 -6.39 -17.83
C GLN A 489 -21.95 -6.08 -19.13
N GLU A 490 -20.62 -6.08 -19.11
CA GLU A 490 -19.81 -5.82 -20.31
C GLU A 490 -20.02 -6.89 -21.39
N ARG A 491 -20.19 -8.15 -20.98
CA ARG A 491 -20.51 -9.25 -21.91
C ARG A 491 -21.84 -9.02 -22.62
N LYS A 492 -22.90 -8.73 -21.84
CA LYS A 492 -24.24 -8.44 -22.40
C LYS A 492 -24.20 -7.22 -23.32
N ASP A 493 -23.48 -6.20 -22.93
CA ASP A 493 -23.32 -4.98 -23.73
C ASP A 493 -22.59 -5.26 -25.05
N ASN A 494 -21.55 -6.11 -25.03
CA ASN A 494 -20.79 -6.48 -26.22
C ASN A 494 -21.55 -7.35 -27.24
N GLU A 495 -22.64 -8.01 -26.81
CA GLU A 495 -23.55 -8.72 -27.73
C GLU A 495 -24.40 -7.76 -28.58
N ILE A 496 -24.53 -6.49 -28.13
CA ILE A 496 -25.33 -5.46 -28.81
C ILE A 496 -24.38 -4.49 -29.53
N GLU A 497 -24.48 -4.33 -30.83
CA GLU A 497 -23.67 -3.45 -31.67
C GLU A 497 -22.14 -3.59 -31.44
N PRO A 498 -21.54 -4.77 -31.56
CA PRO A 498 -20.14 -5.02 -31.25
C PRO A 498 -19.16 -4.15 -32.05
N ASP A 499 -19.43 -3.92 -33.35
CA ASP A 499 -18.58 -3.11 -34.22
C ASP A 499 -18.46 -1.65 -33.77
N LYS A 500 -19.55 -1.08 -33.23
CA LYS A 500 -19.55 0.29 -32.70
C LYS A 500 -18.65 0.41 -31.47
N LYS A 501 -18.72 -0.56 -30.58
CA LYS A 501 -17.91 -0.61 -29.36
C LYS A 501 -16.44 -0.85 -29.67
N LYS A 502 -16.16 -1.73 -30.64
CA LYS A 502 -14.82 -1.98 -31.13
C LYS A 502 -14.18 -0.70 -31.67
N LYS A 503 -14.87 0.03 -32.56
CA LYS A 503 -14.38 1.32 -33.10
C LYS A 503 -14.19 2.37 -32.03
N ALA A 504 -15.08 2.42 -31.02
CA ALA A 504 -14.93 3.35 -29.89
C ALA A 504 -13.67 3.02 -29.08
N LEU A 505 -13.45 1.74 -28.77
CA LEU A 505 -12.27 1.29 -28.02
C LEU A 505 -10.97 1.54 -28.82
N GLU A 506 -10.95 1.32 -30.12
CA GLU A 506 -9.82 1.67 -30.99
C GLU A 506 -9.50 3.16 -30.94
N THR A 507 -10.53 4.02 -30.89
CA THR A 507 -10.34 5.47 -30.77
C THR A 507 -9.78 5.83 -29.39
N ILE A 508 -10.28 5.22 -28.33
CA ILE A 508 -9.80 5.42 -26.96
C ILE A 508 -8.33 4.98 -26.83
N ILE A 509 -7.96 3.81 -27.32
CA ILE A 509 -6.58 3.32 -27.32
C ILE A 509 -5.67 4.24 -28.14
N LYS A 510 -6.13 4.76 -29.28
CA LYS A 510 -5.35 5.72 -30.09
C LYS A 510 -5.10 7.03 -29.36
N ASP A 511 -6.09 7.55 -28.63
CA ASP A 511 -5.93 8.75 -27.81
C ASP A 511 -4.95 8.49 -26.65
N TYR A 512 -5.04 7.33 -26.01
CA TYR A 512 -4.11 6.89 -24.97
C TYR A 512 -2.68 6.78 -25.50
N ASN A 513 -2.48 6.15 -26.65
CA ASN A 513 -1.16 6.05 -27.29
C ASN A 513 -0.55 7.42 -27.55
N LYS A 514 -1.37 8.38 -28.00
CA LYS A 514 -0.91 9.76 -28.22
C LYS A 514 -0.52 10.47 -26.93
N GLN A 515 -1.28 10.26 -25.85
CA GLN A 515 -1.05 10.88 -24.54
C GLN A 515 0.22 10.36 -23.88
N TYR A 516 0.45 9.05 -23.96
CA TYR A 516 1.47 8.36 -23.17
C TYR A 516 2.66 7.83 -23.98
N ASP A 517 2.73 8.20 -25.27
CA ASP A 517 3.78 7.79 -26.22
C ASP A 517 3.93 6.25 -26.28
N THR A 518 2.80 5.57 -26.43
CA THR A 518 2.69 4.11 -26.55
C THR A 518 2.16 3.72 -27.93
N ASN A 519 2.14 2.42 -28.24
CA ASN A 519 1.70 1.92 -29.55
C ASN A 519 0.85 0.65 -29.45
N TYR A 520 -0.17 0.66 -28.58
CA TYR A 520 -1.08 -0.47 -28.42
C TYR A 520 -2.14 -0.48 -29.49
N SER A 521 -2.61 -1.70 -29.81
CA SER A 521 -3.76 -1.95 -30.68
C SER A 521 -4.83 -2.75 -29.92
N ILE A 522 -6.04 -2.87 -30.47
CA ILE A 522 -7.09 -3.66 -29.86
C ILE A 522 -6.71 -5.16 -29.77
N SER A 523 -5.87 -5.66 -30.69
CA SER A 523 -5.33 -7.02 -30.63
C SER A 523 -4.32 -7.23 -29.50
N GLU A 524 -3.78 -6.14 -28.93
CA GLU A 524 -2.87 -6.11 -27.79
C GLU A 524 -3.56 -5.53 -26.56
N PHE A 525 -4.86 -5.75 -26.42
CA PHE A 525 -5.67 -5.20 -25.34
C PHE A 525 -5.10 -5.51 -23.95
N ASP A 526 -4.59 -6.72 -23.74
CA ASP A 526 -3.97 -7.09 -22.46
C ASP A 526 -2.77 -6.21 -22.10
N ALA A 527 -1.93 -5.86 -23.08
CA ALA A 527 -0.78 -5.00 -22.87
C ALA A 527 -1.20 -3.55 -22.54
N TYR A 528 -2.21 -3.02 -23.26
CA TYR A 528 -2.85 -1.74 -22.95
C TYR A 528 -3.42 -1.73 -21.51
N TYR A 529 -4.17 -2.76 -21.13
CA TYR A 529 -4.79 -2.87 -19.82
C TYR A 529 -3.74 -2.97 -18.68
N GLN A 530 -2.67 -3.72 -18.90
CA GLN A 530 -1.57 -3.83 -17.94
C GLN A 530 -0.82 -2.49 -17.76
N ASP A 531 -0.52 -1.77 -18.84
CA ASP A 531 0.13 -0.44 -18.76
C ASP A 531 -0.75 0.56 -18.01
N LEU A 532 -2.06 0.59 -18.30
CA LEU A 532 -3.03 1.42 -17.59
C LEU A 532 -3.04 1.11 -16.08
N GLN A 533 -3.10 -0.17 -15.70
CA GLN A 533 -3.03 -0.57 -14.29
C GLN A 533 -1.71 -0.16 -13.61
N GLN A 534 -0.58 -0.33 -14.29
CA GLN A 534 0.72 0.03 -13.74
C GLN A 534 0.85 1.54 -13.53
N ARG A 535 0.35 2.37 -14.46
CA ARG A 535 0.34 3.83 -14.31
C ARG A 535 -0.44 4.27 -13.09
N ILE A 536 -1.61 3.68 -12.82
CA ILE A 536 -2.39 3.96 -11.61
C ILE A 536 -1.66 3.49 -10.35
N LYS A 537 -1.06 2.30 -10.37
CA LYS A 537 -0.33 1.74 -9.21
C LYS A 537 0.96 2.48 -8.88
N ASN A 538 1.67 2.95 -9.89
CA ASN A 538 2.98 3.60 -9.75
C ASN A 538 2.87 5.13 -9.71
N GLN A 539 1.67 5.68 -9.75
CA GLN A 539 1.45 7.11 -9.64
C GLN A 539 1.98 7.59 -8.30
N LYS A 540 3.03 8.42 -8.34
CA LYS A 540 3.64 8.96 -7.15
C LYS A 540 2.85 10.15 -6.63
N TYR A 541 3.04 10.41 -5.34
CA TYR A 541 2.34 11.44 -4.62
C TYR A 541 2.72 12.85 -5.05
N SER A 542 3.99 13.11 -5.34
CA SER A 542 4.54 14.41 -5.74
C SER A 542 4.66 14.52 -7.26
N ASN A 543 4.39 15.71 -7.80
CA ASN A 543 4.59 16.00 -9.23
C ASN A 543 6.06 16.06 -9.62
N SER A 544 7.00 16.19 -8.67
CA SER A 544 8.44 16.10 -8.92
C SER A 544 8.89 14.70 -9.31
N ASP A 545 8.24 13.69 -8.73
CA ASP A 545 8.63 12.30 -8.91
C ASP A 545 8.09 11.67 -10.18
N TYR A 546 6.99 12.25 -10.71
CA TYR A 546 6.29 11.70 -11.86
C TYR A 546 5.61 12.83 -12.65
N ALA A 547 6.09 13.10 -13.86
CA ALA A 547 5.59 14.20 -14.67
C ALA A 547 4.06 14.14 -14.83
N ARG A 548 3.37 15.25 -14.58
CA ARG A 548 1.90 15.39 -14.64
C ARG A 548 1.30 14.75 -15.89
N LYS A 549 1.93 14.94 -17.05
CA LYS A 549 1.51 14.35 -18.33
C LYS A 549 1.44 12.81 -18.35
N ASN A 550 2.16 12.13 -17.46
CA ASN A 550 2.20 10.67 -17.39
C ASN A 550 1.17 10.09 -16.39
N LYS A 551 0.54 10.94 -15.58
CA LYS A 551 -0.47 10.54 -14.59
C LYS A 551 -1.82 10.34 -15.28
N ILE A 552 -2.61 9.41 -14.72
CA ILE A 552 -4.02 9.24 -15.04
C ILE A 552 -4.81 9.78 -13.85
N ASP A 553 -5.67 10.77 -14.08
CA ASP A 553 -6.50 11.34 -13.03
C ASP A 553 -7.78 10.53 -12.83
N ILE A 554 -8.47 10.20 -13.93
CA ILE A 554 -9.74 9.48 -13.89
C ILE A 554 -9.69 8.31 -14.88
N VAL A 555 -10.05 7.12 -14.41
CA VAL A 555 -10.30 5.95 -15.28
C VAL A 555 -11.78 5.65 -15.30
N ILE A 556 -12.38 5.71 -16.48
CA ILE A 556 -13.78 5.35 -16.72
C ILE A 556 -13.86 3.85 -16.94
N VAL A 557 -14.71 3.18 -16.17
CA VAL A 557 -14.85 1.71 -16.17
C VAL A 557 -16.33 1.31 -16.12
N VAL A 558 -16.62 0.08 -16.52
CA VAL A 558 -17.94 -0.55 -16.31
C VAL A 558 -17.87 -1.55 -15.16
N ASP A 559 -17.21 -2.68 -15.35
CA ASP A 559 -16.96 -3.70 -14.32
C ASP A 559 -15.47 -3.90 -14.06
N MET A 560 -14.62 -3.64 -15.05
CA MET A 560 -13.17 -3.77 -14.92
C MET A 560 -12.64 -2.86 -13.81
N LEU A 561 -11.60 -3.27 -13.09
CA LEU A 561 -10.97 -2.58 -11.96
C LEU A 561 -11.84 -2.42 -10.70
N LEU A 562 -13.15 -2.59 -10.75
CA LEU A 562 -14.01 -2.53 -9.55
C LEU A 562 -13.76 -3.71 -8.61
N THR A 563 -13.25 -4.82 -9.14
CA THR A 563 -12.86 -6.00 -8.37
C THR A 563 -11.43 -6.43 -8.72
N GLY A 564 -10.67 -6.94 -7.74
CA GLY A 564 -9.31 -7.48 -7.96
C GLY A 564 -8.19 -6.45 -8.13
N PHE A 565 -8.48 -5.17 -8.31
CA PHE A 565 -7.49 -4.11 -8.44
C PHE A 565 -7.08 -3.53 -7.09
N ASP A 566 -5.80 -3.25 -6.89
CA ASP A 566 -5.26 -2.67 -5.65
C ASP A 566 -4.27 -1.54 -5.96
N SER A 567 -4.56 -0.33 -5.44
CA SER A 567 -3.68 0.83 -5.51
C SER A 567 -3.81 1.70 -4.28
N LYS A 568 -2.68 2.10 -3.69
CA LYS A 568 -2.63 3.03 -2.56
C LYS A 568 -2.95 4.47 -3.00
N TYR A 569 -2.72 4.79 -4.27
CA TYR A 569 -2.92 6.12 -4.83
C TYR A 569 -4.35 6.38 -5.31
N LEU A 570 -5.20 5.35 -5.35
CA LEU A 570 -6.61 5.47 -5.65
C LEU A 570 -7.36 5.88 -4.38
N ASN A 571 -7.88 7.10 -4.34
CA ASN A 571 -8.63 7.60 -3.17
C ASN A 571 -10.09 7.88 -3.46
N THR A 572 -10.51 7.97 -4.74
CA THR A 572 -11.85 8.43 -5.13
C THR A 572 -12.54 7.43 -6.06
N LEU A 573 -13.83 7.22 -5.83
CA LEU A 573 -14.72 6.46 -6.71
C LEU A 573 -15.96 7.32 -7.03
N TYR A 574 -16.14 7.63 -8.29
CA TYR A 574 -17.37 8.21 -8.84
C TYR A 574 -18.30 7.07 -9.27
N VAL A 575 -19.58 7.12 -8.87
CA VAL A 575 -20.52 6.02 -9.06
C VAL A 575 -21.77 6.51 -9.80
N ASP A 576 -21.88 6.19 -11.09
CA ASP A 576 -23.14 6.29 -11.87
C ASP A 576 -23.61 4.90 -12.30
N LYS A 577 -23.60 3.97 -11.33
CA LYS A 577 -23.98 2.57 -11.50
C LYS A 577 -24.74 2.09 -10.28
N ASN A 578 -25.77 1.28 -10.46
CA ASN A 578 -26.47 0.66 -9.35
C ASN A 578 -25.65 -0.49 -8.79
N LEU A 579 -24.94 -0.23 -7.69
CA LEU A 579 -24.15 -1.20 -6.96
C LEU A 579 -24.98 -1.75 -5.79
N LYS A 580 -24.88 -3.06 -5.54
CA LYS A 580 -25.59 -3.69 -4.42
C LYS A 580 -24.67 -4.65 -3.68
N HIS A 581 -24.91 -4.77 -2.36
CA HIS A 581 -24.28 -5.75 -1.49
C HIS A 581 -22.77 -5.90 -1.69
N HIS A 582 -22.30 -7.09 -2.08
CA HIS A 582 -20.87 -7.40 -2.26
C HIS A 582 -20.21 -6.52 -3.33
N GLY A 583 -20.87 -6.25 -4.45
CA GLY A 583 -20.31 -5.40 -5.51
C GLY A 583 -20.10 -3.97 -5.06
N LEU A 584 -21.00 -3.43 -4.22
CA LEU A 584 -20.86 -2.11 -3.61
C LEU A 584 -19.64 -2.04 -2.69
N ILE A 585 -19.51 -2.98 -1.74
CA ILE A 585 -18.41 -2.99 -0.78
C ILE A 585 -17.06 -3.22 -1.47
N GLN A 586 -17.03 -4.07 -2.51
CA GLN A 586 -15.81 -4.32 -3.27
C GLN A 586 -15.34 -3.09 -4.04
N ALA A 587 -16.26 -2.36 -4.68
CA ALA A 587 -15.95 -1.13 -5.39
C ALA A 587 -15.48 -0.03 -4.41
N PHE A 588 -16.16 0.17 -3.29
CA PHE A 588 -15.76 1.12 -2.25
C PHE A 588 -14.37 0.80 -1.69
N SER A 589 -14.10 -0.48 -1.42
CA SER A 589 -12.81 -0.96 -0.89
C SER A 589 -11.63 -0.77 -1.84
N ARG A 590 -11.83 -0.26 -3.06
CA ARG A 590 -10.73 0.18 -3.93
C ARG A 590 -10.10 1.46 -3.41
N THR A 591 -10.87 2.34 -2.73
CA THR A 591 -10.41 3.66 -2.29
C THR A 591 -9.81 3.68 -0.89
N ASN A 592 -10.01 2.65 -0.07
CA ASN A 592 -9.71 2.67 1.35
C ASN A 592 -8.32 2.12 1.74
N ARG A 593 -7.39 1.99 0.79
CA ARG A 593 -6.01 1.59 1.09
C ARG A 593 -5.26 2.71 1.80
N ILE A 594 -4.54 2.34 2.85
CA ILE A 594 -3.69 3.27 3.59
C ILE A 594 -2.48 3.65 2.73
N LEU A 595 -2.17 4.93 2.73
CA LEU A 595 -0.93 5.47 2.17
C LEU A 595 -0.17 6.23 3.26
N ASN A 596 -0.68 7.39 3.67
CA ASN A 596 -0.17 8.25 4.73
C ASN A 596 -1.30 9.22 5.18
N ASP A 597 -0.99 10.16 6.03
CA ASP A 597 -1.95 11.09 6.65
C ASP A 597 -2.66 12.02 5.67
N THR A 598 -2.13 12.17 4.45
CA THR A 598 -2.76 12.99 3.40
C THR A 598 -3.92 12.28 2.70
N LYS A 599 -4.09 10.97 2.97
CA LYS A 599 -5.24 10.16 2.55
C LYS A 599 -6.02 9.71 3.80
N PRO A 600 -6.84 10.57 4.41
CA PRO A 600 -7.52 10.27 5.67
C PRO A 600 -8.67 9.28 5.53
N TYR A 601 -9.28 9.17 4.34
CA TYR A 601 -10.40 8.27 4.02
C TYR A 601 -10.49 7.99 2.52
N GLY A 602 -11.35 7.03 2.14
CA GLY A 602 -11.74 6.80 0.76
C GLY A 602 -12.97 7.65 0.40
N ASN A 603 -12.92 8.39 -0.71
CA ASN A 603 -14.00 9.24 -1.19
C ASN A 603 -14.91 8.48 -2.16
N ILE A 604 -16.20 8.55 -1.95
CA ILE A 604 -17.24 8.00 -2.82
C ILE A 604 -18.21 9.11 -3.17
N LEU A 605 -18.39 9.38 -4.47
CA LEU A 605 -19.44 10.30 -4.96
C LEU A 605 -20.47 9.47 -5.72
N ASP A 606 -21.64 9.32 -5.13
CA ASP A 606 -22.75 8.54 -5.69
C ASP A 606 -23.76 9.46 -6.40
N PHE A 607 -23.97 9.20 -7.70
CA PHE A 607 -24.92 9.93 -8.57
C PHE A 607 -26.25 9.19 -8.74
N ARG A 608 -26.44 8.08 -8.00
CA ARG A 608 -27.67 7.25 -8.06
C ARG A 608 -28.54 7.36 -6.81
N GLY A 609 -28.05 8.02 -5.75
CA GLY A 609 -28.78 8.16 -4.49
C GLY A 609 -28.97 6.83 -3.75
N GLN A 610 -27.92 6.00 -3.67
CA GLN A 610 -27.97 4.63 -3.15
C GLN A 610 -27.78 4.54 -1.64
N GLN A 611 -28.19 5.52 -0.85
CA GLN A 611 -27.97 5.53 0.61
C GLN A 611 -28.49 4.28 1.30
N GLU A 612 -29.71 3.82 0.95
CA GLU A 612 -30.27 2.60 1.53
C GLU A 612 -29.45 1.34 1.18
N ALA A 613 -28.91 1.28 -0.05
CA ALA A 613 -28.07 0.15 -0.46
C ALA A 613 -26.73 0.17 0.30
N VAL A 614 -26.17 1.34 0.58
CA VAL A 614 -24.94 1.51 1.38
C VAL A 614 -25.21 1.09 2.82
N ASP A 615 -26.29 1.57 3.45
CA ASP A 615 -26.64 1.23 4.84
C ASP A 615 -26.91 -0.29 4.97
N THR A 616 -27.62 -0.88 4.02
CA THR A 616 -27.86 -2.34 3.97
C THR A 616 -26.55 -3.13 3.83
N ALA A 617 -25.64 -2.68 2.97
CA ALA A 617 -24.37 -3.35 2.78
C ALA A 617 -23.46 -3.23 4.02
N ILE A 618 -23.45 -2.08 4.68
CA ILE A 618 -22.71 -1.89 5.94
C ILE A 618 -23.26 -2.83 7.02
N ALA A 619 -24.59 -2.87 7.20
CA ALA A 619 -25.22 -3.75 8.19
C ALA A 619 -24.87 -5.23 7.93
N LEU A 620 -24.87 -5.66 6.65
CA LEU A 620 -24.62 -7.05 6.28
C LEU A 620 -23.15 -7.49 6.46
N PHE A 621 -22.19 -6.60 6.14
CA PHE A 621 -20.76 -6.95 6.09
C PHE A 621 -19.92 -6.41 7.25
N SER A 622 -20.52 -5.68 8.20
CA SER A 622 -19.80 -5.19 9.37
C SER A 622 -19.40 -6.30 10.35
N GLY A 623 -20.23 -7.33 10.46
CA GLY A 623 -20.15 -8.30 11.55
C GLY A 623 -20.72 -7.77 12.88
N GLU A 624 -21.21 -6.52 12.92
CA GLU A 624 -21.80 -5.88 14.09
C GLU A 624 -23.30 -6.16 14.17
N LYS A 625 -23.82 -6.26 15.40
CA LYS A 625 -25.25 -6.46 15.64
C LYS A 625 -26.07 -5.18 15.53
N ASP A 626 -25.43 -4.05 15.78
CA ASP A 626 -26.03 -2.71 15.72
C ASP A 626 -25.63 -2.00 14.41
N PRO A 627 -26.57 -1.77 13.48
CA PRO A 627 -26.29 -1.08 12.22
C PRO A 627 -25.81 0.37 12.40
N GLU A 628 -26.28 1.07 13.42
CA GLU A 628 -25.85 2.45 13.68
C GLU A 628 -24.40 2.50 14.16
N GLN A 629 -23.99 1.57 15.02
CA GLN A 629 -22.61 1.44 15.44
C GLN A 629 -21.71 1.08 14.25
N ALA A 630 -22.13 0.15 13.40
CA ALA A 630 -21.42 -0.20 12.17
C ALA A 630 -21.22 1.01 11.27
N ARG A 631 -22.26 1.81 11.08
CA ARG A 631 -22.21 3.03 10.27
C ARG A 631 -21.22 4.06 10.81
N GLN A 632 -21.21 4.30 12.14
CA GLN A 632 -20.27 5.22 12.79
C GLN A 632 -18.80 4.76 12.66
N ILE A 633 -18.56 3.45 12.61
CA ILE A 633 -17.21 2.91 12.40
C ILE A 633 -16.78 3.07 10.93
N TRP A 634 -17.66 2.75 9.99
CA TRP A 634 -17.31 2.70 8.56
C TRP A 634 -17.27 4.07 7.89
N LEU A 635 -18.18 4.96 8.27
CA LEU A 635 -18.32 6.27 7.64
C LEU A 635 -17.63 7.35 8.48
N VAL A 636 -17.09 8.34 7.79
CA VAL A 636 -16.62 9.56 8.44
C VAL A 636 -17.81 10.46 8.80
N GLU A 637 -17.62 11.34 9.77
CA GLU A 637 -18.63 12.29 10.20
C GLU A 637 -18.95 13.27 9.06
N SER A 638 -20.14 13.88 9.08
CA SER A 638 -20.52 14.86 8.06
C SER A 638 -19.66 16.13 8.10
N ALA A 639 -19.57 16.84 6.97
CA ALA A 639 -18.85 18.11 6.86
C ALA A 639 -19.28 19.14 7.91
N GLU A 640 -20.57 19.20 8.24
CA GLU A 640 -21.09 20.10 9.28
C GLU A 640 -20.54 19.80 10.67
N VAL A 641 -20.45 18.51 11.02
CA VAL A 641 -19.90 18.07 12.32
C VAL A 641 -18.40 18.39 12.38
N ILE A 642 -17.66 18.09 11.32
CA ILE A 642 -16.22 18.38 11.25
C ILE A 642 -15.98 19.89 11.26
N ASN A 643 -16.80 20.70 10.59
CA ASN A 643 -16.70 22.16 10.62
C ASN A 643 -16.95 22.72 12.03
N LYS A 644 -17.93 22.17 12.75
CA LYS A 644 -18.15 22.53 14.15
C LYS A 644 -16.91 22.22 15.02
N LYS A 645 -16.32 21.05 14.84
CA LYS A 645 -15.07 20.67 15.53
C LYS A 645 -13.90 21.57 15.14
N TYR A 646 -13.79 21.95 13.86
CA TYR A 646 -12.76 22.87 13.38
C TYR A 646 -12.88 24.26 14.05
N LYS A 647 -14.10 24.82 14.09
CA LYS A 647 -14.35 26.09 14.77
C LYS A 647 -14.09 26.04 16.28
N GLN A 648 -14.41 24.91 16.89
CA GLN A 648 -14.11 24.67 18.30
C GLN A 648 -12.58 24.61 18.53
N ALA A 649 -11.82 23.90 17.70
CA ALA A 649 -10.37 23.82 17.79
C ALA A 649 -9.69 25.19 17.63
N ILE A 650 -10.21 26.07 16.74
CA ILE A 650 -9.75 27.45 16.61
C ILE A 650 -10.03 28.23 17.91
N SER A 651 -11.22 28.07 18.50
CA SER A 651 -11.54 28.72 19.77
C SER A 651 -10.61 28.26 20.89
N GLU A 652 -10.36 26.96 21.00
CA GLU A 652 -9.44 26.40 21.98
C GLU A 652 -8.00 26.93 21.81
N LEU A 653 -7.51 27.04 20.57
CA LEU A 653 -6.21 27.66 20.28
C LEU A 653 -6.18 29.14 20.68
N ARG A 654 -7.24 29.88 20.43
CA ARG A 654 -7.37 31.29 20.82
C ARG A 654 -7.37 31.45 22.35
N ASP A 655 -8.16 30.65 23.05
CA ASP A 655 -8.25 30.65 24.52
C ASP A 655 -6.90 30.27 25.13
N PHE A 656 -6.22 29.29 24.53
CA PHE A 656 -4.86 28.92 24.92
C PHE A 656 -3.89 30.11 24.81
N MET A 657 -3.83 30.81 23.67
CA MET A 657 -2.94 31.96 23.49
C MET A 657 -3.32 33.10 24.45
N SER A 658 -4.59 33.35 24.66
CA SER A 658 -5.10 34.34 25.61
C SER A 658 -4.69 34.02 27.05
N SER A 659 -4.63 32.75 27.44
CA SER A 659 -4.17 32.34 28.78
C SER A 659 -2.71 32.69 29.05
N TYR A 660 -1.91 32.87 27.99
CA TYR A 660 -0.53 33.36 28.06
C TYR A 660 -0.40 34.89 27.81
N ASN A 661 -1.53 35.61 27.77
CA ASN A 661 -1.62 37.04 27.46
C ASN A 661 -1.04 37.39 26.06
N LEU A 662 -1.24 36.52 25.09
CA LEU A 662 -0.81 36.72 23.71
C LEU A 662 -2.02 37.02 22.81
N ASP A 663 -1.83 37.95 21.87
CA ASP A 663 -2.82 38.18 20.80
C ASP A 663 -2.91 36.92 19.90
N PHE A 664 -4.09 36.67 19.35
CA PHE A 664 -4.31 35.58 18.40
C PHE A 664 -3.68 35.91 17.02
N LYS A 665 -2.34 35.88 16.98
CA LYS A 665 -1.53 36.16 15.78
C LYS A 665 -0.34 35.20 15.72
N PRO A 666 0.04 34.71 14.52
CA PRO A 666 1.21 33.82 14.37
C PRO A 666 2.50 34.39 14.95
N SER A 667 2.73 35.70 14.80
CA SER A 667 3.93 36.39 15.31
C SER A 667 4.04 36.39 16.83
N GLU A 668 2.94 36.26 17.55
CA GLU A 668 2.95 36.25 19.03
C GLU A 668 3.33 34.89 19.60
N VAL A 669 3.22 33.83 18.84
CA VAL A 669 3.57 32.45 19.28
C VAL A 669 5.05 32.33 19.66
N VAL A 670 5.93 33.11 19.06
CA VAL A 670 7.36 33.15 19.38
C VAL A 670 7.58 33.65 20.81
N ASN A 671 6.64 34.39 21.40
CA ASN A 671 6.70 34.91 22.78
C ASN A 671 6.31 33.86 23.84
N LEU A 672 5.90 32.65 23.46
CA LEU A 672 5.64 31.54 24.38
C LEU A 672 6.93 31.13 25.10
N LYS A 673 6.91 31.24 26.43
CA LYS A 673 8.05 30.91 27.31
C LYS A 673 7.82 29.56 27.96
N GLY A 674 8.88 28.74 27.89
CA GLY A 674 8.89 27.39 28.45
C GLY A 674 8.40 26.30 27.49
N ASP A 675 8.91 25.10 27.68
CA ASP A 675 8.63 23.97 26.79
C ASP A 675 7.17 23.47 26.94
N GLU A 676 6.57 23.61 28.11
CA GLU A 676 5.17 23.31 28.39
C GLU A 676 4.22 24.20 27.55
N ALA A 677 4.48 25.52 27.50
CA ALA A 677 3.67 26.43 26.69
C ALA A 677 3.81 26.14 25.19
N LYS A 678 5.03 25.86 24.73
CA LYS A 678 5.28 25.47 23.33
C LYS A 678 4.60 24.16 22.97
N ALA A 679 4.65 23.16 23.85
CA ALA A 679 3.97 21.88 23.68
C ALA A 679 2.43 22.03 23.65
N GLY A 680 1.89 22.90 24.53
CA GLY A 680 0.47 23.24 24.54
C GLY A 680 -0.01 23.84 23.21
N PHE A 681 0.75 24.80 22.66
CA PHE A 681 0.47 25.36 21.34
C PHE A 681 0.47 24.29 20.24
N ILE A 682 1.50 23.43 20.22
CA ILE A 682 1.59 22.33 19.26
C ILE A 682 0.36 21.45 19.30
N ASN A 683 -0.11 21.06 20.49
CA ASN A 683 -1.29 20.21 20.64
C ASN A 683 -2.57 20.89 20.17
N CYS A 684 -2.80 22.16 20.52
CA CYS A 684 -3.98 22.91 20.07
C CYS A 684 -3.97 23.14 18.55
N PHE A 685 -2.85 23.55 17.98
CA PHE A 685 -2.76 23.81 16.55
C PHE A 685 -2.82 22.53 15.70
N LYS A 686 -2.36 21.41 16.22
CA LYS A 686 -2.50 20.07 15.63
C LYS A 686 -3.97 19.76 15.31
N GLU A 687 -4.87 19.98 16.27
CA GLU A 687 -6.31 19.72 16.08
C GLU A 687 -6.91 20.64 15.01
N VAL A 688 -6.55 21.93 15.01
CA VAL A 688 -6.97 22.86 13.96
C VAL A 688 -6.58 22.36 12.58
N GLN A 689 -5.36 21.94 12.40
CA GLN A 689 -4.85 21.43 11.13
C GLN A 689 -5.52 20.11 10.72
N ARG A 690 -5.74 19.19 11.67
CA ARG A 690 -6.38 17.91 11.41
C ARG A 690 -7.78 18.09 10.82
N TYR A 691 -8.60 18.93 11.47
CA TYR A 691 -9.95 19.19 10.98
C TYR A 691 -9.95 19.97 9.67
N LYS A 692 -9.03 20.93 9.50
CA LYS A 692 -8.90 21.66 8.22
C LYS A 692 -8.59 20.72 7.05
N THR A 693 -7.68 19.78 7.26
CA THR A 693 -7.32 18.81 6.21
C THR A 693 -8.48 17.86 5.89
N GLN A 694 -9.23 17.45 6.91
CA GLN A 694 -10.43 16.68 6.66
C GLN A 694 -11.44 17.50 5.83
N LEU A 695 -11.73 18.73 6.22
CA LEU A 695 -12.64 19.62 5.51
C LEU A 695 -12.22 19.92 4.07
N SER A 696 -10.93 20.03 3.79
CA SER A 696 -10.44 20.32 2.44
C SER A 696 -10.78 19.25 1.40
N GLN A 697 -11.12 18.04 1.83
CA GLN A 697 -11.52 16.94 0.95
C GLN A 697 -13.05 16.76 0.85
N TYR A 698 -13.83 17.50 1.68
CA TYR A 698 -15.28 17.51 1.56
C TYR A 698 -15.72 18.42 0.42
N THR A 699 -16.63 17.93 -0.40
CA THR A 699 -17.14 18.66 -1.57
C THR A 699 -18.44 19.38 -1.31
N ASP A 700 -19.13 19.04 -0.22
CA ASP A 700 -20.41 19.66 0.16
C ASP A 700 -20.21 21.00 0.86
N PHE A 701 -18.98 21.28 1.26
CA PHE A 701 -18.61 22.48 1.95
C PHE A 701 -18.21 23.55 0.94
N GLU A 702 -19.21 24.24 0.34
CA GLU A 702 -18.97 25.54 -0.28
C GLU A 702 -18.61 26.50 0.84
N GLN A 703 -17.34 26.85 0.98
CA GLN A 703 -16.97 28.03 1.75
C GLN A 703 -17.75 29.20 1.10
N PRO A 704 -18.54 29.97 1.86
CA PRO A 704 -19.11 31.18 1.30
C PRO A 704 -17.97 32.08 0.88
N LEU A 705 -17.73 32.19 -0.42
CA LEU A 705 -16.77 33.10 -1.08
C LEU A 705 -17.14 34.56 -0.89
N ILE A 706 -18.09 34.86 -0.02
CA ILE A 706 -18.55 36.21 0.27
C ILE A 706 -18.49 36.41 1.80
N VAL A 707 -17.30 36.71 2.29
CA VAL A 707 -17.24 37.58 3.47
C VAL A 707 -17.69 38.91 2.98
N SER A 708 -18.98 39.28 3.23
CA SER A 708 -19.42 40.66 3.02
C SER A 708 -18.50 41.56 3.83
N GLU A 709 -17.94 42.60 3.20
CA GLU A 709 -17.08 43.61 3.84
C GLU A 709 -17.68 44.19 5.15
N ALA A 710 -18.97 43.99 5.42
CA ALA A 710 -19.65 44.38 6.63
C ALA A 710 -19.38 43.51 7.88
N GLN A 711 -18.80 42.31 7.76
CA GLN A 711 -18.41 41.43 8.89
C GLN A 711 -16.94 41.50 9.27
N ALA A 712 -16.10 42.14 8.45
CA ALA A 712 -14.67 42.33 8.71
C ALA A 712 -14.38 43.36 9.85
N ASP A 713 -15.38 44.17 10.25
CA ASP A 713 -15.20 45.27 11.20
C ASP A 713 -15.45 44.90 12.68
N TYR A 714 -15.91 43.67 12.95
CA TYR A 714 -16.13 43.17 14.32
C TYR A 714 -15.29 41.92 14.64
N GLY A 715 -14.02 41.92 14.61
CA GLY A 715 -13.06 41.05 15.29
C GLY A 715 -13.43 39.59 15.67
N LEU A 716 -14.51 39.06 15.12
CA LEU A 716 -15.15 37.80 15.53
C LEU A 716 -15.35 36.81 14.38
N SER A 717 -14.46 36.78 13.35
CA SER A 717 -14.49 35.65 12.43
C SER A 717 -13.86 34.43 13.13
N ASN A 718 -14.64 33.41 13.43
CA ASN A 718 -14.17 32.13 13.96
C ASN A 718 -13.48 31.25 12.87
N GLU A 719 -12.97 31.87 11.82
CA GLU A 719 -12.28 31.20 10.71
C GLU A 719 -10.91 31.86 10.50
N LEU A 720 -9.87 31.05 10.31
CA LEU A 720 -8.55 31.49 9.92
C LEU A 720 -8.50 31.59 8.39
N SER A 721 -7.97 32.70 7.88
CA SER A 721 -7.65 32.81 6.45
C SER A 721 -6.53 31.83 6.09
N GLU A 722 -6.43 31.45 4.81
CA GLU A 722 -5.35 30.54 4.35
C GLU A 722 -3.94 31.12 4.64
N ASP A 723 -3.80 32.46 4.55
CA ASP A 723 -2.53 33.11 4.86
C ASP A 723 -2.19 33.03 6.37
N GLU A 724 -3.18 33.25 7.25
CA GLU A 724 -3.00 33.10 8.70
C GLU A 724 -2.71 31.64 9.08
N LEU A 725 -3.44 30.71 8.49
CA LEU A 725 -3.23 29.28 8.70
C LEU A 725 -1.82 28.87 8.25
N SER A 726 -1.36 29.37 7.10
CA SER A 726 -0.01 29.11 6.59
C SER A 726 1.06 29.71 7.51
N ALA A 727 0.83 30.95 8.02
CA ALA A 727 1.74 31.57 8.95
C ALA A 727 1.82 30.85 10.31
N PHE A 728 0.69 30.41 10.89
CA PHE A 728 0.67 29.57 12.08
C PHE A 728 1.38 28.22 11.85
N ARG A 729 1.23 27.66 10.64
CA ARG A 729 1.91 26.41 10.25
C ARG A 729 3.43 26.55 10.24
N CYS A 730 3.94 27.68 9.73
CA CYS A 730 5.38 27.94 9.76
C CYS A 730 5.93 27.99 11.20
N VAL A 731 5.27 28.74 12.08
CA VAL A 731 5.68 28.86 13.49
C VAL A 731 5.54 27.51 14.22
N TYR A 732 4.49 26.76 13.93
CA TYR A 732 4.31 25.40 14.46
C TYR A 732 5.48 24.48 14.10
N LEU A 733 5.93 24.51 12.83
CA LEU A 733 7.06 23.68 12.38
C LEU A 733 8.37 24.07 13.05
N ASP A 734 8.61 25.36 13.24
CA ASP A 734 9.81 25.87 13.95
C ASP A 734 9.85 25.41 15.41
N LEU A 735 8.73 25.56 16.14
CA LEU A 735 8.63 25.12 17.52
C LEU A 735 8.73 23.59 17.67
N ALA A 736 8.08 22.87 16.78
CA ALA A 736 8.15 21.42 16.79
C ALA A 736 9.57 20.92 16.52
N HIS A 737 10.28 21.56 15.58
CA HIS A 737 11.69 21.26 15.30
C HIS A 737 12.60 21.59 16.50
N GLU A 738 12.39 22.74 17.14
CA GLU A 738 13.13 23.13 18.35
C GLU A 738 12.96 22.10 19.49
N LEU A 739 11.71 21.72 19.78
CA LEU A 739 11.41 20.75 20.84
C LEU A 739 11.93 19.35 20.50
N LYS A 740 11.86 18.96 19.22
CA LYS A 740 12.42 17.69 18.75
C LYS A 740 13.95 17.66 18.91
N LEU A 741 14.65 18.71 18.53
CA LEU A 741 16.10 18.83 18.75
C LEU A 741 16.46 18.79 20.23
N LYS A 742 15.70 19.45 21.11
CA LYS A 742 15.88 19.38 22.56
C LYS A 742 15.70 17.96 23.08
N ARG A 743 14.65 17.28 22.64
CA ARG A 743 14.42 15.88 22.97
C ARG A 743 15.59 14.99 22.54
N ASP A 744 16.04 15.14 21.30
CA ASP A 744 17.08 14.29 20.72
C ASP A 744 18.49 14.59 21.29
N ASN A 745 18.77 15.82 21.66
CA ASN A 745 20.05 16.24 22.27
C ASN A 745 20.14 15.92 23.77
N ASN A 746 19.03 15.91 24.50
CA ASN A 746 18.99 15.67 25.96
C ASN A 746 18.98 14.15 26.33
N LYS A 747 19.31 13.26 25.41
CA LYS A 747 19.44 11.80 25.67
C LYS A 747 20.40 11.41 26.81
N LYS A 748 21.07 12.37 27.45
CA LYS A 748 22.05 12.13 28.53
C LYS A 748 21.61 12.60 29.93
N GLU A 749 20.62 13.47 30.06
CA GLU A 749 20.11 13.96 31.33
C GLU A 749 18.62 14.23 31.24
N TYR A 750 17.84 13.86 32.21
CA TYR A 750 16.39 14.02 32.42
C TYR A 750 15.67 14.90 31.38
N THR A 751 14.98 14.28 30.43
CA THR A 751 14.10 14.98 29.50
C THR A 751 12.80 15.32 30.22
N ASP A 752 12.26 16.51 30.00
CA ASP A 752 10.96 16.91 30.56
C ASP A 752 9.89 15.93 30.04
N PRO A 753 9.09 15.28 30.93
CA PRO A 753 8.04 14.35 30.54
C PRO A 753 7.05 14.95 29.54
N ILE A 754 6.87 16.27 29.53
CA ILE A 754 5.98 16.97 28.61
C ILE A 754 6.51 16.89 27.17
N ILE A 755 7.83 17.08 26.97
CA ILE A 755 8.47 16.98 25.66
C ILE A 755 8.51 15.52 25.19
N GLU A 756 8.75 14.58 26.10
CA GLU A 756 8.76 13.16 25.80
C GLU A 756 7.38 12.64 25.36
N ASN A 757 6.32 13.16 25.95
CA ASN A 757 4.94 12.80 25.64
C ASN A 757 4.35 13.57 24.46
N LEU A 758 5.05 14.58 23.96
CA LEU A 758 4.55 15.37 22.84
C LEU A 758 4.46 14.47 21.59
N ASP A 759 3.27 14.37 21.06
CA ASP A 759 2.99 13.63 19.84
C ASP A 759 3.38 14.50 18.64
N PHE A 760 4.52 14.16 18.01
CA PHE A 760 5.02 14.81 16.80
C PHE A 760 4.46 14.20 15.51
N GLU A 761 3.52 13.25 15.60
CA GLU A 761 2.88 12.61 14.44
C GLU A 761 2.36 13.65 13.45
N PHE A 762 1.79 14.71 13.96
CA PHE A 762 1.26 15.78 13.15
C PHE A 762 2.33 16.72 12.55
N VAL A 763 3.54 16.79 13.12
CA VAL A 763 4.67 17.49 12.47
C VAL A 763 4.96 16.85 11.12
N LEU A 764 4.96 15.52 11.07
CA LEU A 764 5.12 14.78 9.83
C LEU A 764 3.93 14.97 8.89
N PHE A 765 2.72 15.03 9.41
CA PHE A 765 1.54 15.36 8.63
C PHE A 765 1.65 16.73 7.96
N SER A 766 2.03 17.76 8.72
CA SER A 766 2.29 19.07 8.15
C SER A 766 3.43 19.08 7.13
N SER A 767 4.47 18.27 7.36
CA SER A 767 5.55 18.09 6.39
C SER A 767 5.14 17.21 5.20
N ALA A 768 4.15 16.33 5.35
CA ALA A 768 3.58 15.57 4.24
C ALA A 768 2.70 16.43 3.31
N LEU A 769 2.10 17.51 3.82
CA LEU A 769 1.46 18.55 3.00
C LEU A 769 2.48 19.49 2.35
N ILE A 770 3.71 19.54 2.86
CA ILE A 770 4.82 20.25 2.28
C ILE A 770 5.47 19.34 1.25
N ASP A 771 4.92 19.35 0.05
CA ASP A 771 5.51 18.63 -1.07
C ASP A 771 6.49 19.52 -1.87
N TYR A 772 7.02 18.92 -2.92
CA TYR A 772 7.91 19.61 -3.83
C TYR A 772 7.33 20.93 -4.35
N ASP A 773 6.06 20.94 -4.76
CA ASP A 773 5.39 22.12 -5.33
C ASP A 773 5.24 23.23 -4.28
N TYR A 774 4.89 22.87 -3.05
CA TYR A 774 4.83 23.80 -1.93
C TYR A 774 6.20 24.41 -1.61
N ILE A 775 7.26 23.59 -1.56
CA ILE A 775 8.64 24.08 -1.34
C ILE A 775 9.08 25.02 -2.46
N MET A 776 8.79 24.69 -3.73
CA MET A 776 9.15 25.56 -4.85
C MET A 776 8.41 26.89 -4.82
N ASN A 777 7.14 26.89 -4.38
CA ASN A 777 6.35 28.09 -4.14
C ASN A 777 6.97 28.95 -3.01
N ILE A 778 7.34 28.35 -1.88
CA ILE A 778 8.00 29.09 -0.77
C ILE A 778 9.36 29.64 -1.19
N ILE A 779 10.15 28.89 -1.96
CA ILE A 779 11.42 29.39 -2.54
C ILE A 779 11.14 30.61 -3.46
N ALA A 780 10.08 30.55 -4.27
CA ALA A 780 9.67 31.65 -5.11
C ALA A 780 9.26 32.88 -4.29
N GLN A 781 8.49 32.68 -3.22
CA GLN A 781 8.15 33.77 -2.29
C GLN A 781 9.36 34.34 -1.55
N TYR A 782 10.33 33.50 -1.19
CA TYR A 782 11.58 33.94 -0.59
C TYR A 782 12.40 34.83 -1.54
N THR A 783 12.38 34.54 -2.85
CA THR A 783 13.07 35.35 -3.88
C THR A 783 12.29 36.61 -4.30
N SER A 784 10.96 36.64 -4.09
CA SER A 784 10.07 37.74 -4.48
C SER A 784 9.93 38.77 -3.35
N SER A 785 10.11 40.02 -3.64
CA SER A 785 9.92 41.34 -2.91
C SER A 785 9.53 41.43 -1.40
N PRO A 786 9.74 42.54 -0.74
CA PRO A 786 9.75 42.70 0.72
C PRO A 786 8.34 42.72 1.32
N SER A 787 7.67 41.58 1.48
CA SER A 787 6.49 41.49 2.32
C SER A 787 6.93 41.22 3.79
N LYS A 788 6.11 41.69 4.73
CA LYS A 788 6.40 41.76 6.18
C LYS A 788 6.59 40.40 6.89
N ILE A 789 6.46 39.28 6.17
CA ILE A 789 6.64 37.92 6.71
C ILE A 789 7.62 37.19 5.79
N LYS A 790 8.93 37.23 6.11
CA LYS A 790 9.93 36.46 5.36
C LYS A 790 10.40 35.29 6.22
N LEU A 791 10.31 34.07 5.68
CA LEU A 791 11.13 32.97 6.15
C LEU A 791 12.61 33.34 5.94
N THR A 792 13.46 33.09 6.93
CA THR A 792 14.91 33.20 6.73
C THR A 792 15.39 32.01 5.89
N LYS A 793 16.59 32.14 5.31
CA LYS A 793 17.21 31.04 4.56
C LYS A 793 17.38 29.80 5.44
N GLU A 794 17.73 29.98 6.69
CA GLU A 794 17.92 28.92 7.67
C GLU A 794 16.58 28.21 7.97
N GLN A 795 15.49 28.94 8.08
CA GLN A 795 14.14 28.40 8.28
C GLN A 795 13.69 27.59 7.06
N LEU A 796 13.95 28.07 5.84
CA LEU A 796 13.64 27.37 4.61
C LEU A 796 14.45 26.06 4.48
N ILE A 797 15.76 26.11 4.79
CA ILE A 797 16.62 24.92 4.84
C ILE A 797 16.12 23.93 5.89
N SER A 798 15.75 24.41 7.08
CA SER A 798 15.20 23.60 8.16
C SER A 798 13.88 22.92 7.75
N LEU A 799 13.01 23.63 7.04
CA LEU A 799 11.75 23.11 6.50
C LEU A 799 11.99 21.96 5.52
N VAL A 800 12.93 22.15 4.59
CA VAL A 800 13.33 21.10 3.63
C VAL A 800 14.01 19.92 4.36
N ALA A 801 14.86 20.21 5.35
CA ALA A 801 15.55 19.19 6.12
C ALA A 801 14.63 18.33 6.99
N SER A 802 13.50 18.86 7.45
CA SER A 802 12.51 18.14 8.27
C SER A 802 11.50 17.32 7.45
N ASN A 803 11.46 17.48 6.13
CA ASN A 803 10.44 16.84 5.30
C ASN A 803 10.83 15.42 4.91
N ALA A 804 10.02 14.44 5.34
CA ALA A 804 10.24 13.02 5.05
C ALA A 804 10.00 12.65 3.56
N ASN A 805 9.10 13.37 2.87
CA ASN A 805 8.80 13.12 1.46
C ASN A 805 9.91 13.56 0.49
N LEU A 806 10.82 14.41 0.96
CA LEU A 806 11.94 14.94 0.18
C LEU A 806 13.28 14.26 0.52
N ILE A 807 13.28 13.12 1.23
CA ILE A 807 14.52 12.47 1.72
C ILE A 807 15.53 12.28 0.59
N ASP A 808 15.09 11.86 -0.58
CA ASP A 808 15.97 11.59 -1.71
C ASP A 808 16.47 12.88 -2.41
N GLU A 809 15.70 13.97 -2.37
CA GLU A 809 16.01 15.24 -3.01
C GLU A 809 16.45 16.34 -2.03
N ARG A 810 16.36 16.09 -0.73
CA ARG A 810 16.63 17.07 0.34
C ARG A 810 17.95 17.80 0.14
N ASN A 811 19.03 17.07 -0.02
CA ASN A 811 20.38 17.65 -0.18
C ASN A 811 20.52 18.47 -1.47
N ASP A 812 19.80 18.09 -2.50
CA ASP A 812 19.82 18.79 -3.79
C ASP A 812 19.02 20.09 -3.72
N ILE A 813 17.85 20.06 -3.06
CA ILE A 813 17.04 21.25 -2.83
C ILE A 813 17.76 22.24 -1.90
N ILE A 814 18.39 21.77 -0.82
CA ILE A 814 19.21 22.62 0.07
C ILE A 814 20.35 23.28 -0.70
N ALA A 815 21.10 22.50 -1.48
CA ALA A 815 22.19 23.04 -2.29
C ALA A 815 21.70 24.03 -3.34
N TYR A 816 20.51 23.82 -3.89
CA TYR A 816 19.86 24.76 -4.80
C TYR A 816 19.47 26.06 -4.08
N ILE A 817 18.85 25.98 -2.90
CA ILE A 817 18.54 27.16 -2.07
C ILE A 817 19.81 27.97 -1.76
N GLU A 818 20.90 27.28 -1.44
CA GLU A 818 22.21 27.91 -1.19
C GLU A 818 22.76 28.63 -2.43
N SER A 819 22.48 28.09 -3.64
CA SER A 819 22.91 28.69 -4.91
C SER A 819 22.08 29.92 -5.33
N LEU A 820 20.94 30.18 -4.70
CA LEU A 820 20.05 31.30 -5.02
C LEU A 820 20.43 32.62 -4.32
N GLU A 821 21.57 32.71 -3.67
CA GLU A 821 22.02 33.96 -3.00
C GLU A 821 22.12 35.14 -4.00
N GLY A 822 21.44 36.24 -3.66
CA GLY A 822 21.45 37.46 -4.47
C GLY A 822 20.46 37.46 -5.65
N VAL A 823 19.62 36.46 -5.81
CA VAL A 823 18.62 36.40 -6.86
C VAL A 823 17.27 36.88 -6.34
N ASN A 824 16.71 37.97 -6.94
CA ASN A 824 15.41 38.55 -6.54
C ASN A 824 14.36 38.36 -7.65
N GLY A 825 13.12 38.08 -7.27
CA GLY A 825 11.92 38.20 -8.12
C GLY A 825 11.66 37.08 -9.10
N ARG A 826 11.94 35.82 -8.75
CA ARG A 826 11.58 34.66 -9.58
C ARG A 826 10.19 34.12 -9.29
N THR A 827 9.48 33.73 -10.34
CA THR A 827 8.22 33.03 -10.25
C THR A 827 8.43 31.55 -9.85
N GLU A 828 7.39 30.89 -9.37
CA GLU A 828 7.44 29.46 -9.04
C GLU A 828 7.90 28.60 -10.24
N GLN A 829 7.44 28.94 -11.45
CA GLN A 829 7.83 28.24 -12.67
C GLN A 829 9.34 28.39 -12.95
N GLU A 830 9.89 29.61 -12.82
CA GLU A 830 11.32 29.85 -13.01
C GLU A 830 12.18 29.16 -11.95
N ILE A 831 11.67 29.02 -10.71
CA ILE A 831 12.34 28.25 -9.64
C ILE A 831 12.36 26.75 -9.98
N LYS A 832 11.24 26.19 -10.45
CA LYS A 832 11.15 24.78 -10.87
C LYS A 832 12.08 24.48 -12.06
N GLU A 833 12.07 25.34 -13.07
CA GLU A 833 12.97 25.21 -14.22
C GLU A 833 14.45 25.35 -13.82
N GLY A 834 14.76 26.31 -12.96
CA GLY A 834 16.11 26.51 -12.45
C GLY A 834 16.61 25.32 -11.61
N TYR A 835 15.74 24.72 -10.82
CA TYR A 835 16.07 23.52 -10.04
C TYR A 835 16.37 22.32 -10.96
N ASN A 836 15.57 22.13 -12.02
CA ASN A 836 15.80 21.06 -12.99
C ASN A 836 17.14 21.23 -13.73
N VAL A 837 17.50 22.45 -14.10
CA VAL A 837 18.82 22.76 -14.67
C VAL A 837 19.95 22.44 -13.70
N PHE A 838 19.82 22.88 -12.44
CA PHE A 838 20.78 22.59 -11.36
C PHE A 838 20.98 21.09 -11.14
N LYS A 839 19.88 20.32 -11.09
CA LYS A 839 19.88 18.85 -10.93
C LYS A 839 20.63 18.17 -12.09
N ASN A 840 20.36 18.61 -13.33
CA ASN A 840 21.03 18.07 -14.52
C ASN A 840 22.53 18.38 -14.55
N GLU A 841 22.95 19.59 -14.16
CA GLU A 841 24.37 19.97 -14.04
C GLU A 841 25.08 19.13 -12.96
N LYS A 842 24.41 18.87 -11.85
CA LYS A 842 24.93 18.01 -10.79
C LYS A 842 25.13 16.58 -11.26
N PHE A 843 24.15 16.00 -11.95
CA PHE A 843 24.27 14.67 -12.55
C PHE A 843 25.41 14.58 -13.58
N ALA A 844 25.58 15.64 -14.40
CA ALA A 844 26.68 15.69 -15.35
C ALA A 844 28.04 15.70 -14.63
N LYS A 845 28.19 16.45 -13.53
CA LYS A 845 29.42 16.45 -12.71
C LYS A 845 29.69 15.09 -12.05
N GLU A 846 28.67 14.42 -11.51
CA GLU A 846 28.81 13.09 -10.93
C GLU A 846 29.26 12.06 -11.99
N LEU A 847 28.69 12.11 -13.19
CA LEU A 847 29.10 11.26 -14.31
C LEU A 847 30.55 11.52 -14.74
N MET A 848 30.98 12.79 -14.77
CA MET A 848 32.38 13.12 -15.03
C MET A 848 33.32 12.51 -13.98
N ASN A 849 32.96 12.64 -12.69
CA ASN A 849 33.77 12.07 -11.60
C ASN A 849 33.86 10.53 -11.68
N ILE A 850 32.78 9.86 -12.08
CA ILE A 850 32.75 8.40 -12.28
C ILE A 850 33.63 8.05 -13.50
N ALA A 851 33.51 8.78 -14.61
CA ALA A 851 34.33 8.59 -15.78
C ALA A 851 35.83 8.71 -15.48
N ASP A 852 36.24 9.76 -14.75
CA ASP A 852 37.63 10.00 -14.33
C ASP A 852 38.14 8.90 -13.41
N ARG A 853 37.36 8.50 -12.41
CA ARG A 853 37.72 7.41 -11.46
C ARG A 853 37.97 6.09 -12.18
N HIS A 854 37.15 5.80 -13.16
CA HIS A 854 37.21 4.54 -13.91
C HIS A 854 38.02 4.64 -15.22
N LYS A 855 38.56 5.82 -15.56
CA LYS A 855 39.32 6.11 -16.80
C LYS A 855 38.50 5.80 -18.06
N LEU A 856 37.23 6.20 -18.04
CA LEU A 856 36.30 6.03 -19.14
C LEU A 856 36.15 7.32 -19.95
N SER A 857 35.73 7.22 -21.19
CA SER A 857 35.30 8.37 -21.98
C SER A 857 33.99 8.94 -21.40
N VAL A 858 33.98 10.22 -21.06
CA VAL A 858 32.78 10.90 -20.51
C VAL A 858 31.64 10.80 -21.52
N ALA A 859 31.87 10.99 -22.82
CA ALA A 859 30.86 10.90 -23.83
C ALA A 859 30.27 9.48 -23.98
N SER A 860 31.12 8.46 -23.91
CA SER A 860 30.67 7.06 -23.97
C SER A 860 29.85 6.69 -22.74
N LEU A 861 30.28 7.13 -21.55
CA LEU A 861 29.53 6.90 -20.30
C LEU A 861 28.18 7.62 -20.30
N GLN A 862 28.13 8.88 -20.76
CA GLN A 862 26.88 9.64 -20.87
C GLN A 862 25.90 8.97 -21.85
N SER A 863 26.40 8.49 -23.01
CA SER A 863 25.57 7.77 -23.97
C SER A 863 25.05 6.44 -23.39
N PHE A 864 25.87 5.72 -22.66
CA PHE A 864 25.49 4.49 -21.98
C PHE A 864 24.39 4.74 -20.93
N VAL A 865 24.58 5.70 -20.05
CA VAL A 865 23.60 6.08 -19.01
C VAL A 865 22.30 6.57 -19.63
N LYS A 866 22.37 7.45 -20.66
CA LYS A 866 21.18 7.94 -21.37
C LYS A 866 20.38 6.79 -21.99
N ASN A 867 21.02 5.83 -22.64
CA ASN A 867 20.33 4.66 -23.21
C ASN A 867 19.59 3.85 -22.16
N ILE A 868 20.19 3.67 -20.96
CA ILE A 868 19.54 2.95 -19.86
C ILE A 868 18.35 3.73 -19.33
N VAL A 869 18.52 5.03 -19.11
CA VAL A 869 17.48 5.90 -18.56
C VAL A 869 16.31 6.04 -19.53
N ASP A 870 16.56 6.21 -20.82
CA ASP A 870 15.51 6.36 -21.83
C ASP A 870 14.73 5.07 -22.05
N ARG A 871 15.41 3.91 -22.08
CA ARG A 871 14.78 2.61 -22.37
C ARG A 871 14.30 1.85 -21.12
N LYS A 872 14.75 2.25 -19.92
CA LYS A 872 14.55 1.55 -18.65
C LYS A 872 15.02 0.08 -18.66
N ILE A 873 16.00 -0.22 -19.51
CA ILE A 873 16.58 -1.56 -19.68
C ILE A 873 18.09 -1.43 -19.59
N PHE A 874 18.70 -2.21 -18.72
CA PHE A 874 20.15 -2.38 -18.68
C PHE A 874 20.60 -3.40 -19.74
N ASP A 875 21.64 -3.04 -20.47
CA ASP A 875 22.23 -3.84 -21.52
C ASP A 875 23.71 -4.17 -21.17
N GLY A 876 23.96 -5.42 -20.83
CA GLY A 876 25.30 -5.90 -20.44
C GLY A 876 26.31 -5.84 -21.57
N ASP A 877 25.87 -6.01 -22.81
CA ASP A 877 26.78 -5.94 -23.97
C ASP A 877 27.30 -4.51 -24.16
N LYS A 878 26.47 -3.51 -23.93
CA LYS A 878 26.89 -2.09 -23.96
C LYS A 878 27.82 -1.72 -22.82
N LEU A 879 27.69 -2.33 -21.65
CA LEU A 879 28.64 -2.18 -20.54
C LEU A 879 30.02 -2.75 -20.96
N SER A 880 29.99 -3.90 -21.59
CA SER A 880 31.18 -4.55 -22.12
C SER A 880 31.86 -3.73 -23.22
N GLU A 881 31.11 -3.08 -24.11
CA GLU A 881 31.61 -2.13 -25.10
C GLU A 881 32.23 -0.88 -24.44
N LEU A 882 31.62 -0.36 -23.39
CA LEU A 882 32.13 0.79 -22.63
C LEU A 882 33.51 0.53 -22.01
N VAL A 883 33.77 -0.69 -21.57
CA VAL A 883 35.01 -1.11 -20.89
C VAL A 883 36.06 -1.60 -21.91
N ALA A 884 35.65 -1.99 -23.12
CA ALA A 884 36.55 -2.52 -24.18
C ALA A 884 37.81 -1.68 -24.45
N PRO A 885 37.75 -0.33 -24.48
CA PRO A 885 38.94 0.50 -24.74
C PRO A 885 40.04 0.41 -23.67
N LEU A 886 39.74 -0.17 -22.49
CA LEU A 886 40.72 -0.32 -21.41
C LEU A 886 41.65 -1.53 -21.57
N ASP A 887 41.38 -2.39 -22.56
CA ASP A 887 42.19 -3.60 -22.92
C ASP A 887 42.54 -4.48 -21.73
N LEU A 888 41.53 -4.82 -20.91
CA LEU A 888 41.68 -5.59 -19.67
C LEU A 888 41.50 -7.11 -19.92
N GLY A 889 42.27 -7.94 -19.22
CA GLY A 889 42.06 -9.38 -19.20
C GLY A 889 40.69 -9.74 -18.59
N TRP A 890 40.13 -10.90 -18.97
CA TRP A 890 38.77 -11.30 -18.64
C TRP A 890 38.39 -11.16 -17.13
N LYS A 891 39.26 -11.59 -16.22
CA LYS A 891 39.02 -11.48 -14.77
C LYS A 891 39.04 -10.03 -14.27
N ASP A 892 39.91 -9.19 -14.81
CA ASP A 892 40.03 -7.78 -14.43
C ASP A 892 38.92 -6.94 -15.06
N ARG A 893 38.42 -7.33 -16.23
CA ARG A 893 37.29 -6.75 -16.90
C ARG A 893 36.00 -6.93 -16.04
N THR A 894 35.69 -8.14 -15.61
CA THR A 894 34.49 -8.40 -14.76
C THR A 894 34.54 -7.61 -13.45
N LYS A 895 35.69 -7.54 -12.80
CA LYS A 895 35.88 -6.70 -11.60
C LYS A 895 35.63 -5.24 -11.89
N LYS A 896 36.11 -4.76 -13.02
CA LYS A 896 35.97 -3.36 -13.44
C LYS A 896 34.52 -3.03 -13.77
N GLU A 897 33.83 -3.89 -14.48
CA GLU A 897 32.39 -3.77 -14.79
C GLU A 897 31.55 -3.69 -13.50
N THR A 898 31.83 -4.58 -12.55
CA THR A 898 31.16 -4.56 -11.23
C THR A 898 31.43 -3.25 -10.49
N ALA A 899 32.67 -2.77 -10.46
CA ALA A 899 33.04 -1.53 -9.78
C ALA A 899 32.36 -0.30 -10.43
N ILE A 900 32.28 -0.25 -11.77
CA ILE A 900 31.58 0.81 -12.50
C ILE A 900 30.09 0.79 -12.16
N MET A 901 29.46 -0.39 -12.17
CA MET A 901 28.04 -0.50 -11.87
C MET A 901 27.73 -0.17 -10.42
N THR A 902 28.61 -0.53 -9.48
CA THR A 902 28.47 -0.13 -8.06
C THR A 902 28.39 1.39 -7.88
N ASP A 903 29.20 2.14 -8.62
CA ASP A 903 29.19 3.61 -8.58
C ASP A 903 28.01 4.20 -9.40
N LEU A 904 27.57 3.54 -10.47
CA LEU A 904 26.50 4.03 -11.36
C LEU A 904 25.09 3.73 -10.88
N ILE A 905 24.84 2.60 -10.21
CA ILE A 905 23.50 2.19 -9.77
C ILE A 905 22.77 3.26 -8.94
N PRO A 906 23.40 3.90 -7.93
CA PRO A 906 22.75 4.97 -7.17
C PRO A 906 22.34 6.15 -8.06
N LEU A 907 23.18 6.51 -9.04
CA LEU A 907 22.91 7.58 -9.99
C LEU A 907 21.79 7.22 -10.96
N LEU A 908 21.82 6.01 -11.53
CA LEU A 908 20.80 5.49 -12.42
C LEU A 908 19.42 5.44 -11.75
N LYS A 909 19.35 5.02 -10.48
CA LYS A 909 18.10 5.01 -9.71
C LYS A 909 17.52 6.40 -9.50
N ARG A 910 18.37 7.41 -9.22
CA ARG A 910 17.95 8.81 -9.11
C ARG A 910 17.49 9.38 -10.46
N MET A 911 18.22 9.11 -11.53
CA MET A 911 17.87 9.57 -12.88
C MET A 911 16.64 8.85 -13.46
N ALA A 912 16.36 7.63 -13.03
CA ALA A 912 15.16 6.89 -13.42
C ALA A 912 13.90 7.36 -12.69
N GLU A 913 14.01 8.34 -11.77
CA GLU A 913 12.88 8.96 -11.06
C GLU A 913 11.94 7.94 -10.43
N GLY A 914 12.53 6.91 -9.80
CA GLY A 914 11.79 5.83 -9.14
C GLY A 914 11.20 4.78 -10.06
N GLN A 915 11.39 4.88 -11.37
CA GLN A 915 11.01 3.81 -12.31
C GLN A 915 12.01 2.66 -12.22
N LYS A 916 11.51 1.43 -12.34
CA LYS A 916 12.36 0.23 -12.27
C LYS A 916 13.13 0.07 -13.59
N ILE A 917 14.45 -0.07 -13.50
CA ILE A 917 15.30 -0.44 -14.65
C ILE A 917 15.44 -1.96 -14.67
N SER A 918 15.00 -2.59 -15.76
CA SER A 918 15.10 -4.05 -15.92
C SER A 918 16.56 -4.47 -16.15
N GLY A 919 16.98 -5.58 -15.57
CA GLY A 919 18.32 -6.18 -15.78
C GLY A 919 19.41 -5.71 -14.83
N LEU A 920 19.17 -4.73 -13.95
CA LEU A 920 20.17 -4.28 -12.95
C LEU A 920 20.42 -5.28 -11.81
N SER A 921 19.50 -6.20 -11.58
CA SER A 921 19.55 -7.15 -10.45
C SER A 921 20.81 -8.03 -10.38
N ALA A 922 21.55 -8.15 -11.47
CA ALA A 922 22.82 -8.89 -11.49
C ALA A 922 23.98 -8.12 -10.79
N TYR A 923 23.81 -6.80 -10.59
CA TYR A 923 24.83 -5.91 -10.00
C TYR A 923 24.38 -5.28 -8.68
N GLU A 924 23.11 -5.42 -8.30
CA GLU A 924 22.54 -5.05 -6.99
C GLU A 924 22.82 -6.12 -5.94
#